data_902c987cddd900c4833e7969fc9e901f
#
_entry.id   902c987cddd900c4833e7969fc9e901f
#
_cell.length_a   1.000
_cell.length_b   1.000
_cell.length_c   1.000
_cell.angle_alpha   90.00
_cell.angle_beta   90.00
_cell.angle_gamma   90.00
#
_symmetry.space_group_name_H-M   'P 1'
#
loop_
_entity.id
_entity.type
_entity.pdbx_description
1 polymer ?
#
loop_
_entity_poly.entity_id
_entity_poly.type
_entity_poly.pdbx_seq_one_letter_code
_entity_poly.pdbx_strand_id
1 'polypeptide(L)'
;TTTITVWDTRFMKQFKPNLIKAALISGGMAFGSAPALAQDANTDAIDEAELEVIQVSGIRGSLQRAQAIKMDNTSIVEALSAEDIGKLPDTSIAESIARLPGLAGERRNGRTSGISVRGFNENYVGTTLNGRELLGMGDNRGVEFDLYPTEIVSNILVYKTPEAGLMTQGIGGTVDIQTVSPLSAQRTVAINGSYEKNQQDAGNPDFEDNGHRLSFNYVDQFANDKLGVALVIADMESPRQEQYFRGWGYAPANPDNAAEGVEVPEGTVILGGHDSYTRSAMLERTSIAGVIEYAPSDNLKLQFDALYIDFEENDARRGVEEGGAEWGTGAYTITGVEDGLVTSGYYDGFFSVIRNDSRQQEAELTTFGLNVEYIINDNWTATLDISTGQVDKTITDIESYSGVGRAGIDGRPLTPRAWTMTSTGAVYSDHPTLDSVDLADPNSIYLAGPQAWGGSLTPVERFQGVEGFGPNTAQDGFVNEPIFEETLDAVRLDVEGFVEWGIFTQLTAGVNYQEREKSKDNNGAYLTSPEWPNQELVPNPIGTADLSYIGIDGVIAYDGLGLYRSGYYIETEAELFENGRFGDSYTISEDILTAYAKLDIETEIGDVLVFGNLGLQVVNVDQAGSGFNTTTGPTGFTAVTPISDGDSYTDVLPTLNLSFEIAENQFIRTALGKVISRPRMDDMRPNNTVSFTFNDQQIISQNVANGPWSASSGNSRLRPLEANQFDIAYENYFADSGYFAASFFYKDLTNWHVAGQTIGDFSEAYIEGFHETSGETDINNDGVLDESDIVPPGTFNGIVSFREDGLEGFVRGWELQGSLPFDMLHDSLEGFGVFASATFLDGELDNGEAVPGLSEETYSLTAFYESNGFEIRVSGTKRDAFATETRAVSLSLAPIEDNGVKQVDAQIGYDFSESGIDYLEGLRVTLQGQNLTDEPTVRVNPGDGRQITEYQSYGRNFLLGFNYTF
;
A
#
# COMPACT_ATOMS: atom_id res chain seq x y z
N THR A 1 16.22 14.24 38.53
CA THR A 1 15.31 13.25 39.10
C THR A 1 13.90 13.83 39.10
N THR A 2 13.21 13.67 38.03
CA THR A 2 11.75 13.90 37.94
C THR A 2 11.17 12.67 37.29
N THR A 3 10.50 11.88 38.10
CA THR A 3 9.89 10.62 37.72
C THR A 3 8.61 10.94 36.95
N ILE A 4 8.59 10.69 35.65
CA ILE A 4 7.38 10.69 34.84
C ILE A 4 6.74 9.32 35.02
N THR A 5 5.54 9.29 35.57
CA THR A 5 4.74 8.09 35.80
C THR A 5 4.11 7.69 34.45
N VAL A 6 4.69 6.70 33.81
CA VAL A 6 4.08 6.03 32.65
C VAL A 6 2.85 5.27 33.15
N TRP A 7 1.69 5.57 32.59
CA TRP A 7 0.48 4.78 32.80
C TRP A 7 0.64 3.42 32.12
N ASP A 8 0.47 2.37 32.93
CA ASP A 8 0.68 0.98 32.53
C ASP A 8 -0.43 0.51 31.58
N THR A 9 -0.11 0.39 30.29
CA THR A 9 -0.97 -0.09 29.20
C THR A 9 -1.25 -1.60 29.26
N ARG A 10 -0.95 -2.28 30.36
CA ARG A 10 -1.10 -3.75 30.53
C ARG A 10 -2.54 -4.25 30.68
N PHE A 11 -3.55 -3.40 30.59
CA PHE A 11 -4.94 -3.85 30.78
C PHE A 11 -5.60 -4.41 29.50
N MET A 12 -5.06 -4.17 28.28
CA MET A 12 -5.62 -4.70 27.05
C MET A 12 -4.95 -5.96 26.48
N LYS A 13 -3.81 -6.38 27.02
CA LYS A 13 -3.08 -7.58 26.53
C LYS A 13 -3.68 -8.94 26.94
N GLN A 14 -4.97 -9.04 27.26
CA GLN A 14 -5.60 -10.31 27.64
C GLN A 14 -6.79 -10.74 26.78
N PHE A 15 -7.06 -10.11 25.65
CA PHE A 15 -7.97 -10.66 24.66
C PHE A 15 -7.21 -11.64 23.75
N LYS A 16 -7.28 -12.92 24.07
CA LYS A 16 -6.71 -13.97 23.22
C LYS A 16 -7.60 -14.17 21.99
N PRO A 17 -7.06 -14.16 20.75
CA PRO A 17 -7.83 -14.39 19.51
C PRO A 17 -8.63 -15.70 19.51
N ASN A 18 -8.20 -16.69 20.26
CA ASN A 18 -8.90 -17.97 20.43
C ASN A 18 -10.31 -17.89 21.08
N LEU A 19 -10.66 -16.79 21.71
CA LEU A 19 -12.01 -16.60 22.29
C LEU A 19 -13.01 -16.10 21.25
N ILE A 20 -12.55 -15.38 20.22
CA ILE A 20 -13.41 -14.89 19.14
C ILE A 20 -13.70 -16.01 18.16
N LYS A 21 -12.72 -16.84 17.81
CA LYS A 21 -12.91 -18.07 17.02
C LYS A 21 -13.89 -19.04 17.73
N ALA A 22 -13.84 -19.15 19.05
CA ALA A 22 -14.79 -19.94 19.83
C ALA A 22 -16.19 -19.30 19.90
N ALA A 23 -16.31 -17.99 19.86
CA ALA A 23 -17.58 -17.28 19.84
C ALA A 23 -18.30 -17.39 18.48
N LEU A 24 -17.58 -17.33 17.37
CA LEU A 24 -18.12 -17.53 16.03
C LEU A 24 -18.63 -18.97 15.82
N ILE A 25 -17.90 -19.97 16.31
CA ILE A 25 -18.30 -21.40 16.24
C ILE A 25 -19.46 -21.73 17.20
N SER A 26 -19.54 -21.08 18.36
CA SER A 26 -20.62 -21.30 19.34
C SER A 26 -21.87 -20.48 19.09
N GLY A 27 -21.77 -19.33 18.42
CA GLY A 27 -22.92 -18.50 18.01
C GLY A 27 -23.81 -19.18 16.98
N GLY A 28 -23.24 -19.96 16.07
CA GLY A 28 -23.98 -20.70 15.03
C GLY A 28 -24.82 -21.89 15.53
N MET A 29 -24.68 -22.32 16.79
CA MET A 29 -25.43 -23.45 17.36
C MET A 29 -26.52 -23.05 18.38
N ALA A 30 -26.69 -21.77 18.70
CA ALA A 30 -27.58 -21.35 19.81
C ALA A 30 -28.91 -20.73 19.39
N PHE A 31 -29.20 -20.53 18.11
CA PHE A 31 -30.48 -20.00 17.63
C PHE A 31 -31.39 -21.10 17.06
N GLY A 32 -31.71 -22.06 17.89
CA GLY A 32 -32.79 -23.00 17.68
C GLY A 32 -34.08 -22.50 18.35
N SER A 33 -35.03 -22.01 17.52
CA SER A 33 -36.47 -21.91 17.80
C SER A 33 -36.93 -21.23 19.10
N ALA A 34 -37.26 -19.94 19.01
CA ALA A 34 -38.30 -19.32 19.86
C ALA A 34 -39.60 -19.13 19.01
N PRO A 35 -40.75 -19.57 19.49
CA PRO A 35 -41.99 -19.44 18.72
C PRO A 35 -42.49 -17.99 18.75
N ALA A 36 -42.78 -17.44 17.57
CA ALA A 36 -43.44 -16.16 17.40
C ALA A 36 -44.86 -16.22 18.02
N LEU A 37 -45.13 -15.38 18.99
CA LEU A 37 -46.49 -15.09 19.46
C LEU A 37 -47.05 -13.98 18.57
N ALA A 38 -47.86 -14.39 17.59
CA ALA A 38 -48.70 -13.46 16.84
C ALA A 38 -49.78 -12.93 17.77
N GLN A 39 -49.89 -11.62 17.89
CA GLN A 39 -51.03 -10.96 18.54
C GLN A 39 -51.78 -10.16 17.48
N ASP A 40 -52.94 -10.69 17.10
CA ASP A 40 -53.94 -10.01 16.27
C ASP A 40 -54.40 -8.70 16.88
N ALA A 41 -54.23 -7.59 16.16
CA ALA A 41 -54.99 -6.37 16.36
C ALA A 41 -55.49 -5.86 15.02
N ASN A 42 -56.77 -6.15 14.79
CA ASN A 42 -57.58 -5.55 13.73
C ASN A 42 -57.70 -4.05 13.98
N THR A 43 -57.30 -3.22 13.05
CA THR A 43 -57.82 -1.85 12.89
C THR A 43 -57.88 -1.50 11.40
N ASP A 44 -59.03 -0.92 11.05
CA ASP A 44 -59.57 -0.73 9.72
C ASP A 44 -58.66 0.05 8.77
N ALA A 45 -58.68 -0.42 7.54
CA ALA A 45 -57.94 0.12 6.38
C ALA A 45 -58.32 1.56 6.04
N ILE A 46 -57.32 2.38 5.86
CA ILE A 46 -57.30 3.49 4.90
C ILE A 46 -56.36 3.04 3.80
N ASP A 47 -56.87 2.92 2.57
CA ASP A 47 -56.12 2.66 1.36
C ASP A 47 -55.14 3.83 1.12
N GLU A 48 -53.97 3.75 1.68
CA GLU A 48 -52.77 4.37 1.09
C GLU A 48 -52.21 3.37 0.10
N ALA A 49 -52.14 3.75 -1.16
CA ALA A 49 -51.46 2.98 -2.18
C ALA A 49 -50.04 2.67 -1.67
N GLU A 50 -49.80 1.42 -1.29
CA GLU A 50 -48.47 0.90 -1.09
C GLU A 50 -47.70 1.14 -2.39
N LEU A 51 -46.84 2.15 -2.44
CA LEU A 51 -45.73 2.14 -3.34
C LEU A 51 -44.88 0.95 -2.88
N GLU A 52 -45.06 -0.20 -3.54
CA GLU A 52 -44.05 -1.26 -3.50
C GLU A 52 -42.73 -0.64 -3.92
N VAL A 53 -41.93 -0.29 -2.96
CA VAL A 53 -40.49 -0.02 -3.22
C VAL A 53 -39.90 -1.39 -3.57
N ILE A 54 -39.89 -1.73 -4.84
CA ILE A 54 -39.17 -2.91 -5.34
C ILE A 54 -37.71 -2.63 -5.08
N GLN A 55 -37.19 -3.15 -3.99
CA GLN A 55 -35.76 -3.05 -3.68
C GLN A 55 -35.05 -4.03 -4.60
N VAL A 56 -34.42 -3.51 -5.65
CA VAL A 56 -33.57 -4.28 -6.55
C VAL A 56 -32.27 -4.57 -5.85
N SER A 57 -32.03 -5.84 -5.49
CA SER A 57 -30.75 -6.34 -4.96
C SER A 57 -29.82 -6.75 -6.11
N GLY A 58 -28.55 -7.11 -5.80
CA GLY A 58 -27.58 -7.59 -6.78
C GLY A 58 -26.92 -6.48 -7.61
N ILE A 59 -26.36 -6.86 -8.74
CA ILE A 59 -25.57 -5.98 -9.62
C ILE A 59 -26.39 -4.80 -10.14
N ARG A 60 -27.59 -5.04 -10.64
CA ARG A 60 -28.46 -3.99 -11.19
C ARG A 60 -28.89 -3.01 -10.10
N GLY A 61 -29.21 -3.51 -8.90
CA GLY A 61 -29.57 -2.67 -7.76
C GLY A 61 -28.44 -1.79 -7.28
N SER A 62 -27.22 -2.31 -7.24
CA SER A 62 -26.00 -1.55 -6.94
C SER A 62 -25.78 -0.42 -7.94
N LEU A 63 -25.90 -0.71 -9.23
CA LEU A 63 -25.74 0.31 -10.30
C LEU A 63 -26.82 1.40 -10.23
N GLN A 64 -28.10 1.05 -9.93
CA GLN A 64 -29.17 2.03 -9.77
C GLN A 64 -28.92 2.98 -8.58
N ARG A 65 -28.52 2.42 -7.41
CA ARG A 65 -28.19 3.24 -6.22
C ARG A 65 -26.99 4.15 -6.49
N ALA A 66 -25.94 3.64 -7.10
CA ALA A 66 -24.77 4.43 -7.48
C ALA A 66 -25.13 5.57 -8.45
N GLN A 67 -26.02 5.31 -9.43
CA GLN A 67 -26.54 6.30 -10.36
C GLN A 67 -27.35 7.38 -9.64
N ALA A 68 -28.25 7.03 -8.70
CA ALA A 68 -29.03 7.97 -7.91
C ALA A 68 -28.12 8.90 -7.09
N ILE A 69 -27.12 8.33 -6.40
CA ILE A 69 -26.13 9.11 -5.63
C ILE A 69 -25.40 10.14 -6.52
N LYS A 70 -25.00 9.74 -7.75
CA LYS A 70 -24.34 10.65 -8.70
C LYS A 70 -25.28 11.77 -9.14
N MET A 71 -26.55 11.46 -9.44
CA MET A 71 -27.54 12.45 -9.89
C MET A 71 -27.81 13.51 -8.82
N ASP A 72 -27.97 13.09 -7.58
CA ASP A 72 -28.36 13.94 -6.46
C ASP A 72 -27.21 14.80 -5.91
N ASN A 73 -25.95 14.44 -6.22
CA ASN A 73 -24.79 15.15 -5.69
C ASN A 73 -24.54 16.46 -6.45
N THR A 74 -24.18 17.53 -5.72
CA THR A 74 -23.84 18.83 -6.31
C THR A 74 -22.42 18.89 -6.87
N SER A 75 -21.51 18.07 -6.36
CA SER A 75 -20.12 17.92 -6.84
C SER A 75 -20.01 16.79 -7.88
N ILE A 76 -18.93 16.78 -8.68
CA ILE A 76 -18.65 15.65 -9.59
C ILE A 76 -18.12 14.49 -8.75
N VAL A 77 -18.92 13.44 -8.64
CA VAL A 77 -18.61 12.25 -7.85
C VAL A 77 -18.73 10.97 -8.68
N GLU A 78 -17.96 9.97 -8.29
CA GLU A 78 -18.24 8.58 -8.63
C GLU A 78 -18.80 7.88 -7.38
N ALA A 79 -19.68 6.92 -7.59
CA ALA A 79 -20.29 6.17 -6.51
C ALA A 79 -20.24 4.67 -6.80
N LEU A 80 -20.01 3.91 -5.74
CA LEU A 80 -20.17 2.46 -5.69
C LEU A 80 -21.08 2.13 -4.52
N SER A 81 -22.17 1.41 -4.75
CA SER A 81 -23.04 0.92 -3.70
C SER A 81 -22.85 -0.60 -3.56
N ALA A 82 -22.87 -1.11 -2.33
CA ALA A 82 -22.81 -2.54 -2.09
C ALA A 82 -23.99 -3.27 -2.80
N GLU A 83 -23.76 -4.45 -3.34
CA GLU A 83 -24.81 -5.27 -3.99
C GLU A 83 -25.88 -5.65 -2.97
N ASP A 84 -25.44 -6.08 -1.79
CA ASP A 84 -26.23 -6.31 -0.58
C ASP A 84 -25.46 -5.76 0.63
N ILE A 85 -26.05 -5.70 1.81
CA ILE A 85 -25.38 -5.20 3.01
C ILE A 85 -24.09 -6.01 3.28
N GLY A 86 -22.95 -5.31 3.32
CA GLY A 86 -21.64 -5.92 3.56
C GLY A 86 -21.11 -6.74 2.38
N LYS A 87 -21.60 -6.50 1.15
CA LYS A 87 -21.14 -7.20 -0.04
C LYS A 87 -20.77 -6.23 -1.17
N LEU A 88 -19.51 -5.96 -1.28
CA LEU A 88 -18.93 -5.29 -2.45
C LEU A 88 -18.80 -6.28 -3.64
N PRO A 89 -18.71 -5.76 -4.89
CA PRO A 89 -18.52 -6.60 -6.08
C PRO A 89 -17.27 -7.49 -6.04
N ASP A 90 -16.25 -7.08 -5.28
CA ASP A 90 -14.93 -7.70 -5.23
C ASP A 90 -14.50 -8.02 -3.80
N THR A 91 -13.39 -8.74 -3.66
CA THR A 91 -12.85 -9.18 -2.37
C THR A 91 -12.15 -8.07 -1.59
N SER A 92 -11.78 -6.97 -2.24
CA SER A 92 -11.21 -5.79 -1.58
C SER A 92 -11.94 -4.50 -2.01
N ILE A 93 -11.91 -3.50 -1.12
CA ILE A 93 -12.42 -2.15 -1.41
C ILE A 93 -11.69 -1.57 -2.62
N ALA A 94 -10.35 -1.69 -2.65
CA ALA A 94 -9.52 -1.15 -3.72
C ALA A 94 -9.86 -1.74 -5.10
N GLU A 95 -10.07 -3.05 -5.22
CA GLU A 95 -10.46 -3.70 -6.47
C GLU A 95 -11.83 -3.21 -6.97
N SER A 96 -12.76 -3.02 -6.04
CA SER A 96 -14.09 -2.54 -6.37
C SER A 96 -14.07 -1.12 -6.95
N ILE A 97 -13.36 -0.19 -6.31
CA ILE A 97 -13.31 1.20 -6.76
C ILE A 97 -12.37 1.43 -7.96
N ALA A 98 -11.38 0.56 -8.19
CA ALA A 98 -10.51 0.64 -9.36
C ALA A 98 -11.23 0.44 -10.71
N ARG A 99 -12.49 0.01 -10.71
CA ARG A 99 -13.33 -0.10 -11.92
C ARG A 99 -13.98 1.21 -12.33
N LEU A 100 -14.01 2.20 -11.43
CA LEU A 100 -14.58 3.51 -11.70
C LEU A 100 -13.63 4.35 -12.57
N PRO A 101 -14.15 5.26 -13.43
CA PRO A 101 -13.30 6.07 -14.30
C PRO A 101 -12.40 7.01 -13.51
N GLY A 102 -11.18 7.19 -13.97
CA GLY A 102 -10.18 8.01 -13.31
C GLY A 102 -9.53 7.36 -12.10
N LEU A 103 -9.89 6.10 -11.76
CA LEU A 103 -9.30 5.36 -10.68
C LEU A 103 -8.50 4.17 -11.20
N ALA A 104 -7.43 3.82 -10.50
CA ALA A 104 -6.64 2.64 -10.82
C ALA A 104 -6.09 2.01 -9.53
N GLY A 105 -6.14 0.68 -9.44
CA GLY A 105 -5.58 -0.05 -8.32
C GLY A 105 -4.05 -0.10 -8.37
N GLU A 106 -3.40 0.05 -7.22
CA GLU A 106 -1.98 -0.18 -7.05
C GLU A 106 -1.76 -1.52 -6.37
N ARG A 107 -1.11 -2.42 -7.09
CA ARG A 107 -0.85 -3.78 -6.58
C ARG A 107 0.48 -3.80 -5.84
N ARG A 108 0.43 -4.29 -4.63
CA ARG A 108 1.60 -4.56 -3.80
C ARG A 108 1.53 -6.00 -3.34
N ASN A 109 2.62 -6.73 -3.54
CA ASN A 109 2.68 -8.14 -3.16
C ASN A 109 1.49 -8.98 -3.72
N GLY A 110 1.08 -8.71 -4.97
CA GLY A 110 -0.01 -9.44 -5.63
C GLY A 110 -1.44 -9.04 -5.25
N ARG A 111 -1.64 -8.12 -4.29
CA ARG A 111 -2.95 -7.58 -3.86
C ARG A 111 -3.09 -6.12 -4.24
N THR A 112 -4.30 -5.69 -4.54
CA THR A 112 -4.60 -4.28 -4.73
C THR A 112 -4.83 -3.64 -3.37
N SER A 113 -3.84 -2.91 -2.87
CA SER A 113 -3.89 -2.26 -1.56
C SER A 113 -4.09 -0.74 -1.67
N GLY A 114 -3.42 -0.07 -2.58
CA GLY A 114 -3.54 1.36 -2.82
C GLY A 114 -4.45 1.71 -4.00
N ILE A 115 -4.87 2.97 -4.06
CA ILE A 115 -5.67 3.53 -5.15
C ILE A 115 -5.05 4.82 -5.66
N SER A 116 -4.87 4.88 -6.96
CA SER A 116 -4.58 6.11 -7.68
C SER A 116 -5.88 6.74 -8.17
N VAL A 117 -6.05 8.05 -7.96
CA VAL A 117 -7.17 8.84 -8.46
C VAL A 117 -6.64 9.91 -9.40
N ARG A 118 -7.08 9.88 -10.69
CA ARG A 118 -6.63 10.83 -11.72
C ARG A 118 -5.12 10.92 -11.88
N GLY A 119 -4.43 9.80 -11.69
CA GLY A 119 -2.99 9.69 -11.80
C GLY A 119 -2.19 10.08 -10.55
N PHE A 120 -2.84 10.40 -9.44
CA PHE A 120 -2.20 10.65 -8.15
C PHE A 120 -2.33 9.43 -7.26
N ASN A 121 -1.21 8.95 -6.73
CA ASN A 121 -1.18 7.77 -5.85
C ASN A 121 -1.86 8.03 -4.49
N GLU A 122 -2.00 7.00 -3.65
CA GLU A 122 -2.75 7.07 -2.39
C GLU A 122 -2.27 8.16 -1.42
N ASN A 123 -1.00 8.59 -1.48
CA ASN A 123 -0.48 9.66 -0.61
C ASN A 123 -1.06 11.05 -0.94
N TYR A 124 -1.64 11.19 -2.13
CA TYR A 124 -2.23 12.44 -2.62
C TYR A 124 -3.76 12.37 -2.78
N VAL A 125 -4.37 11.31 -2.21
CA VAL A 125 -5.81 11.07 -2.18
C VAL A 125 -6.29 11.15 -0.74
N GLY A 126 -7.29 11.99 -0.48
CA GLY A 126 -7.95 12.01 0.83
C GLY A 126 -8.79 10.73 1.00
N THR A 127 -8.72 10.09 2.17
CA THR A 127 -9.55 8.92 2.46
C THR A 127 -10.26 9.09 3.80
N THR A 128 -11.57 8.86 3.79
CA THR A 128 -12.43 9.04 4.98
C THR A 128 -13.35 7.85 5.21
N LEU A 129 -13.76 7.65 6.45
CA LEU A 129 -14.86 6.77 6.87
C LEU A 129 -15.95 7.62 7.51
N ASN A 130 -17.13 7.68 6.89
CA ASN A 130 -18.22 8.55 7.34
C ASN A 130 -17.78 10.03 7.48
N GLY A 131 -16.95 10.52 6.55
CA GLY A 131 -16.42 11.89 6.54
C GLY A 131 -15.27 12.19 7.51
N ARG A 132 -14.78 11.19 8.27
CA ARG A 132 -13.62 11.29 9.17
C ARG A 132 -12.38 10.70 8.51
N GLU A 133 -11.23 11.35 8.65
CA GLU A 133 -9.97 10.87 8.07
C GLU A 133 -9.62 9.48 8.58
N LEU A 134 -9.25 8.57 7.66
CA LEU A 134 -8.78 7.24 7.98
C LEU A 134 -7.27 7.20 8.19
N LEU A 135 -6.83 6.30 9.06
CA LEU A 135 -5.43 6.00 9.32
C LEU A 135 -4.95 4.89 8.38
N GLY A 136 -3.71 5.01 7.90
CA GLY A 136 -3.02 3.96 7.15
C GLY A 136 -1.92 3.30 7.97
N MET A 137 -1.47 2.11 7.54
CA MET A 137 -0.32 1.43 8.18
C MET A 137 1.02 1.75 7.50
N GLY A 138 1.04 2.56 6.46
CA GLY A 138 2.25 2.97 5.75
C GLY A 138 3.10 4.00 6.51
N ASP A 139 4.24 4.38 5.93
CA ASP A 139 5.11 5.43 6.46
C ASP A 139 4.51 6.83 6.28
N ASN A 140 3.51 6.95 5.41
CA ASN A 140 2.88 8.19 4.98
C ASN A 140 1.37 8.23 5.30
N ARG A 141 0.64 9.07 4.55
CA ARG A 141 -0.79 9.35 4.75
C ARG A 141 -1.71 8.41 3.97
N GLY A 142 -1.16 7.71 2.97
CA GLY A 142 -1.94 6.79 2.14
C GLY A 142 -2.58 5.69 2.96
N VAL A 143 -3.80 5.32 2.57
CA VAL A 143 -4.56 4.26 3.23
C VAL A 143 -4.47 2.99 2.40
N GLU A 144 -4.08 1.91 3.06
CA GLU A 144 -4.11 0.57 2.49
C GLU A 144 -5.51 -0.01 2.65
N PHE A 145 -6.26 -0.10 1.55
CA PHE A 145 -7.66 -0.52 1.57
C PHE A 145 -7.88 -2.01 1.85
N ASP A 146 -6.86 -2.83 1.72
CA ASP A 146 -6.89 -4.25 2.09
C ASP A 146 -6.92 -4.49 3.62
N LEU A 147 -6.63 -3.44 4.42
CA LEU A 147 -6.82 -3.45 5.86
C LEU A 147 -8.30 -3.44 6.27
N TYR A 148 -9.13 -2.74 5.52
CA TYR A 148 -10.50 -2.46 5.89
C TYR A 148 -11.43 -3.59 5.40
N PRO A 149 -12.32 -4.13 6.26
CA PRO A 149 -13.24 -5.18 5.87
C PRO A 149 -14.31 -4.63 4.91
N THR A 150 -14.51 -5.29 3.78
CA THR A 150 -15.55 -4.94 2.81
C THR A 150 -16.95 -5.05 3.41
N GLU A 151 -17.10 -5.85 4.44
CA GLU A 151 -18.34 -6.19 5.13
C GLU A 151 -18.98 -5.02 5.89
N ILE A 152 -18.20 -3.96 6.23
CA ILE A 152 -18.73 -2.75 6.88
C ILE A 152 -19.30 -1.73 5.89
N VAL A 153 -18.98 -1.88 4.60
CA VAL A 153 -19.22 -0.87 3.58
C VAL A 153 -20.65 -0.96 3.04
N SER A 154 -21.36 0.16 3.04
CA SER A 154 -22.63 0.30 2.32
C SER A 154 -22.48 1.05 1.00
N ASN A 155 -21.74 2.15 1.01
CA ASN A 155 -21.41 2.94 -0.18
C ASN A 155 -19.97 3.44 -0.14
N ILE A 156 -19.42 3.75 -1.30
CA ILE A 156 -18.16 4.46 -1.46
C ILE A 156 -18.41 5.60 -2.42
N LEU A 157 -18.08 6.81 -1.98
CA LEU A 157 -18.14 8.01 -2.80
C LEU A 157 -16.71 8.48 -3.12
N VAL A 158 -16.47 8.82 -4.38
CA VAL A 158 -15.20 9.39 -4.79
C VAL A 158 -15.46 10.80 -5.31
N TYR A 159 -15.14 11.79 -4.49
CA TYR A 159 -15.24 13.20 -4.85
C TYR A 159 -14.07 13.56 -5.75
N LYS A 160 -14.36 13.82 -7.02
CA LYS A 160 -13.37 14.25 -8.02
C LYS A 160 -13.15 15.75 -8.03
N THR A 161 -14.11 16.51 -7.49
CA THR A 161 -14.03 17.96 -7.34
C THR A 161 -14.09 18.35 -5.87
N PRO A 162 -13.34 19.39 -5.45
CA PRO A 162 -13.32 19.83 -4.06
C PRO A 162 -14.65 20.45 -3.65
N GLU A 163 -14.99 20.27 -2.38
CA GLU A 163 -16.12 20.90 -1.73
C GLU A 163 -15.71 21.40 -0.32
N ALA A 164 -16.18 22.57 0.08
CA ALA A 164 -15.74 23.19 1.34
C ALA A 164 -16.11 22.38 2.60
N GLY A 165 -17.10 21.49 2.51
CA GLY A 165 -17.50 20.58 3.60
C GLY A 165 -16.59 19.36 3.80
N LEU A 166 -15.70 19.05 2.86
CA LEU A 166 -14.76 17.94 2.98
C LEU A 166 -13.56 18.35 3.84
N MET A 167 -13.39 17.73 5.00
CA MET A 167 -12.30 18.08 5.92
C MET A 167 -10.96 17.53 5.47
N THR A 168 -10.95 16.32 4.88
CA THR A 168 -9.78 15.72 4.29
C THR A 168 -9.88 15.77 2.78
N GLN A 169 -8.94 16.45 2.14
CA GLN A 169 -8.87 16.61 0.69
C GLN A 169 -7.53 16.14 0.16
N GLY A 170 -7.51 15.69 -1.08
CA GLY A 170 -6.29 15.34 -1.82
C GLY A 170 -6.30 15.95 -3.21
N ILE A 171 -5.13 16.22 -3.79
CA ILE A 171 -5.02 16.71 -5.17
C ILE A 171 -5.68 15.74 -6.16
N GLY A 172 -5.57 14.42 -5.91
CA GLY A 172 -6.25 13.39 -6.71
C GLY A 172 -7.77 13.50 -6.58
N GLY A 173 -8.26 13.59 -5.38
CA GLY A 173 -9.66 13.58 -4.98
C GLY A 173 -9.82 13.08 -3.56
N THR A 174 -11.07 12.79 -3.14
CA THR A 174 -11.37 12.23 -1.81
C THR A 174 -12.24 10.99 -1.95
N VAL A 175 -11.83 9.90 -1.33
CA VAL A 175 -12.60 8.66 -1.20
C VAL A 175 -13.28 8.63 0.16
N ASP A 176 -14.61 8.63 0.20
CA ASP A 176 -15.40 8.51 1.42
C ASP A 176 -16.08 7.15 1.48
N ILE A 177 -15.68 6.31 2.43
CA ILE A 177 -16.28 5.02 2.72
C ILE A 177 -17.42 5.26 3.71
N GLN A 178 -18.62 4.76 3.38
CA GLN A 178 -19.80 4.91 4.21
C GLN A 178 -20.25 3.58 4.78
N THR A 179 -20.49 3.55 6.09
CA THR A 179 -21.04 2.39 6.77
C THR A 179 -22.57 2.38 6.70
N VAL A 180 -23.14 1.24 7.08
CA VAL A 180 -24.61 1.10 7.18
C VAL A 180 -25.18 2.03 8.26
N SER A 181 -26.26 2.76 7.96
CA SER A 181 -27.07 3.49 8.93
C SER A 181 -28.19 2.58 9.45
N PRO A 182 -28.09 2.06 10.68
CA PRO A 182 -29.03 1.01 11.13
C PRO A 182 -30.47 1.46 11.33
N LEU A 183 -30.74 2.76 11.52
CA LEU A 183 -32.14 3.25 11.63
C LEU A 183 -32.85 3.30 10.27
N SER A 184 -32.12 3.43 9.17
CA SER A 184 -32.68 3.50 7.81
C SER A 184 -32.50 2.21 7.01
N ALA A 185 -31.66 1.29 7.48
CA ALA A 185 -31.39 0.03 6.82
C ALA A 185 -32.48 -1.00 7.12
N GLN A 186 -32.63 -1.98 6.24
CA GLN A 186 -33.49 -3.15 6.52
C GLN A 186 -32.87 -4.03 7.60
N ARG A 187 -33.74 -4.63 8.42
CA ARG A 187 -33.31 -5.68 9.35
C ARG A 187 -32.61 -6.80 8.59
N THR A 188 -31.39 -7.09 8.98
CA THR A 188 -30.57 -8.10 8.31
C THR A 188 -29.80 -8.92 9.35
N VAL A 189 -29.84 -10.23 9.20
CA VAL A 189 -28.96 -11.15 9.90
C VAL A 189 -28.35 -12.04 8.83
N ALA A 190 -27.04 -11.91 8.60
CA ALA A 190 -26.37 -12.66 7.55
C ALA A 190 -25.08 -13.31 8.05
N ILE A 191 -24.79 -14.49 7.50
CA ILE A 191 -23.50 -15.17 7.66
C ILE A 191 -22.91 -15.36 6.27
N ASN A 192 -21.69 -14.87 6.08
CA ASN A 192 -20.93 -15.06 4.86
C ASN A 192 -19.74 -15.98 5.13
N GLY A 193 -19.40 -16.80 4.15
CA GLY A 193 -18.18 -17.58 4.19
C GLY A 193 -17.62 -17.80 2.80
N SER A 194 -16.30 -17.84 2.68
CA SER A 194 -15.64 -18.24 1.45
C SER A 194 -14.38 -19.08 1.75
N TYR A 195 -14.09 -20.00 0.85
CA TYR A 195 -12.86 -20.75 0.81
C TYR A 195 -12.06 -20.28 -0.41
N GLU A 196 -10.82 -19.92 -0.19
CA GLU A 196 -9.87 -19.43 -1.21
C GLU A 196 -8.81 -20.49 -1.49
N LYS A 197 -8.43 -20.62 -2.75
CA LYS A 197 -7.34 -21.50 -3.21
C LYS A 197 -6.53 -20.79 -4.28
N ASN A 198 -5.21 -20.62 -4.04
CA ASN A 198 -4.29 -20.22 -5.09
C ASN A 198 -3.96 -21.39 -6.01
N GLN A 199 -3.77 -21.14 -7.32
CA GLN A 199 -3.42 -22.15 -8.30
C GLN A 199 -1.97 -22.64 -8.15
N GLN A 200 -1.06 -21.74 -7.74
CA GLN A 200 0.32 -22.12 -7.44
C GLN A 200 0.34 -22.85 -6.10
N ASP A 201 0.89 -24.06 -6.10
CA ASP A 201 1.15 -24.78 -4.86
C ASP A 201 2.11 -23.97 -3.99
N ALA A 202 2.04 -24.14 -2.67
CA ALA A 202 2.95 -23.45 -1.77
C ALA A 202 4.40 -23.88 -2.05
N GLY A 203 5.21 -22.91 -2.49
CA GLY A 203 6.62 -23.15 -2.77
C GLY A 203 7.48 -23.32 -1.51
N ASN A 204 6.97 -22.85 -0.36
CA ASN A 204 7.59 -23.03 0.96
C ASN A 204 6.87 -24.14 1.75
N PRO A 205 7.61 -25.08 2.38
CA PRO A 205 7.03 -26.30 2.97
C PRO A 205 6.21 -26.06 4.24
N ASP A 206 6.28 -24.90 4.86
CA ASP A 206 5.59 -24.48 6.09
C ASP A 206 4.39 -23.56 5.83
N PHE A 207 4.02 -23.34 4.57
CA PHE A 207 2.88 -22.51 4.17
C PHE A 207 1.82 -23.33 3.44
N GLU A 208 0.60 -22.82 3.46
CA GLU A 208 -0.55 -23.35 2.72
C GLU A 208 -0.91 -22.41 1.55
N ASP A 209 -1.53 -22.98 0.51
CA ASP A 209 -1.99 -22.28 -0.69
C ASP A 209 -3.50 -22.01 -0.67
N ASN A 210 -4.13 -22.21 0.47
CA ASN A 210 -5.55 -22.04 0.69
C ASN A 210 -5.85 -21.24 1.95
N GLY A 211 -7.01 -20.61 1.96
CA GLY A 211 -7.47 -19.79 3.07
C GLY A 211 -8.98 -19.73 3.15
N HIS A 212 -9.48 -18.89 4.04
CA HIS A 212 -10.92 -18.72 4.25
C HIS A 212 -11.26 -17.30 4.70
N ARG A 213 -12.53 -16.95 4.54
CA ARG A 213 -13.12 -15.75 5.11
C ARG A 213 -14.48 -16.12 5.71
N LEU A 214 -14.75 -15.63 6.91
CA LEU A 214 -16.02 -15.77 7.59
C LEU A 214 -16.48 -14.42 8.11
N SER A 215 -17.75 -14.07 7.92
CA SER A 215 -18.30 -12.87 8.56
C SER A 215 -19.72 -13.08 9.06
N PHE A 216 -20.06 -12.31 10.08
CA PHE A 216 -21.39 -12.20 10.65
C PHE A 216 -21.82 -10.74 10.62
N ASN A 217 -22.98 -10.48 9.98
CA ASN A 217 -23.58 -9.16 9.86
C ASN A 217 -24.94 -9.15 10.57
N TYR A 218 -25.15 -8.17 11.42
CA TYR A 218 -26.38 -7.96 12.14
C TYR A 218 -26.82 -6.50 12.05
N VAL A 219 -28.04 -6.24 11.59
CA VAL A 219 -28.68 -4.93 11.59
C VAL A 219 -30.10 -5.11 12.10
N ASP A 220 -30.49 -4.33 13.11
CA ASP A 220 -31.87 -4.38 13.66
C ASP A 220 -32.25 -3.03 14.31
N GLN A 221 -33.56 -2.81 14.47
CA GLN A 221 -34.14 -1.64 15.09
C GLN A 221 -34.93 -2.02 16.34
N PHE A 222 -34.85 -1.18 17.35
CA PHE A 222 -35.47 -1.38 18.66
C PHE A 222 -36.18 -0.09 19.12
N ALA A 223 -36.96 -0.22 20.19
CA ALA A 223 -37.62 0.91 20.86
C ALA A 223 -38.55 1.71 19.93
N ASN A 224 -39.37 1.03 19.07
CA ASN A 224 -40.18 1.62 18.00
C ASN A 224 -39.33 2.47 17.04
N ASP A 225 -38.32 1.86 16.45
CA ASP A 225 -37.40 2.41 15.45
C ASP A 225 -36.63 3.67 15.92
N LYS A 226 -36.43 3.82 17.24
CA LYS A 226 -35.63 4.88 17.85
C LYS A 226 -34.19 4.48 18.16
N LEU A 227 -33.89 3.20 18.17
CA LEU A 227 -32.57 2.65 18.41
C LEU A 227 -32.24 1.68 17.29
N GLY A 228 -31.26 2.00 16.46
CA GLY A 228 -30.68 1.14 15.44
C GLY A 228 -29.34 0.60 15.90
N VAL A 229 -29.05 -0.67 15.60
CA VAL A 229 -27.77 -1.31 15.90
C VAL A 229 -27.29 -2.05 14.66
N ALA A 230 -26.08 -1.80 14.23
CA ALA A 230 -25.35 -2.62 13.26
C ALA A 230 -24.09 -3.19 13.90
N LEU A 231 -23.78 -4.45 13.64
CA LEU A 231 -22.58 -5.15 14.10
C LEU A 231 -22.05 -6.03 12.98
N VAL A 232 -20.77 -5.91 12.73
CA VAL A 232 -20.00 -6.78 11.81
C VAL A 232 -18.86 -7.41 12.57
N ILE A 233 -18.68 -8.71 12.40
CA ILE A 233 -17.49 -9.44 12.85
C ILE A 233 -16.99 -10.22 11.63
N ALA A 234 -15.73 -10.04 11.27
CA ALA A 234 -15.11 -10.71 10.13
C ALA A 234 -13.76 -11.28 10.52
N ASP A 235 -13.47 -12.49 10.03
CA ASP A 235 -12.22 -13.21 10.20
C ASP A 235 -11.77 -13.70 8.82
N MET A 236 -10.50 -13.53 8.49
CA MET A 236 -9.95 -13.85 7.18
C MET A 236 -8.55 -14.42 7.31
N GLU A 237 -8.31 -15.51 6.60
CA GLU A 237 -6.99 -16.04 6.25
C GLU A 237 -6.88 -16.07 4.72
N SER A 238 -5.89 -15.39 4.15
CA SER A 238 -5.71 -15.29 2.70
C SER A 238 -4.27 -15.60 2.30
N PRO A 239 -4.05 -16.69 1.53
CA PRO A 239 -2.72 -17.12 1.11
C PRO A 239 -2.22 -16.27 -0.05
N ARG A 240 -0.90 -16.14 -0.15
CA ARG A 240 -0.20 -15.62 -1.31
C ARG A 240 0.97 -16.53 -1.67
N GLN A 241 1.08 -16.86 -2.94
CA GLN A 241 2.23 -17.58 -3.51
C GLN A 241 2.87 -16.70 -4.58
N GLU A 242 4.20 -16.70 -4.63
CA GLU A 242 4.94 -15.87 -5.57
C GLU A 242 6.20 -16.56 -6.05
N GLN A 243 6.41 -16.52 -7.37
CA GLN A 243 7.69 -16.83 -8.02
C GLN A 243 8.35 -15.50 -8.38
N TYR A 244 9.57 -15.29 -7.90
CA TYR A 244 10.27 -14.01 -7.99
C TYR A 244 11.66 -14.17 -8.58
N PHE A 245 11.98 -13.33 -9.58
CA PHE A 245 13.33 -13.15 -10.12
C PHE A 245 13.65 -11.65 -10.14
N ARG A 246 14.83 -11.26 -9.67
CA ARG A 246 15.36 -9.91 -9.77
C ARG A 246 16.78 -9.94 -10.34
N GLY A 247 16.96 -9.34 -11.53
CA GLY A 247 18.29 -9.06 -12.06
C GLY A 247 18.88 -7.81 -11.42
N TRP A 248 20.13 -7.87 -10.96
CA TRP A 248 20.81 -6.71 -10.34
C TRP A 248 21.18 -5.61 -11.34
N GLY A 249 21.06 -5.91 -12.63
CA GLY A 249 21.42 -5.04 -13.73
C GLY A 249 22.33 -5.75 -14.74
N TYR A 250 22.74 -5.01 -15.74
CA TYR A 250 23.49 -5.53 -16.88
C TYR A 250 24.81 -4.78 -17.01
N ALA A 251 25.92 -5.51 -16.88
CA ALA A 251 27.28 -5.00 -17.01
C ALA A 251 27.80 -5.19 -18.45
N PRO A 252 28.82 -4.41 -18.89
CA PRO A 252 29.54 -4.70 -20.14
C PRO A 252 30.12 -6.11 -20.13
N ALA A 253 29.83 -6.90 -21.16
CA ALA A 253 30.37 -8.25 -21.30
C ALA A 253 31.85 -8.27 -21.65
N ASN A 254 32.65 -9.13 -21.02
CA ASN A 254 34.05 -9.31 -21.34
C ASN A 254 34.25 -10.27 -22.55
N PRO A 255 34.74 -9.79 -23.72
CA PRO A 255 34.92 -10.64 -24.89
C PRO A 255 35.92 -11.79 -24.70
N ASP A 256 36.87 -11.67 -23.74
CA ASP A 256 37.86 -12.71 -23.46
C ASP A 256 37.24 -13.97 -22.85
N ASN A 257 36.04 -13.87 -22.35
CA ASN A 257 35.24 -14.97 -21.78
C ASN A 257 34.33 -15.67 -22.82
N ALA A 258 34.45 -15.34 -24.11
CA ALA A 258 33.68 -15.95 -25.17
C ALA A 258 34.15 -17.41 -25.46
N ALA A 259 33.22 -18.35 -25.59
CA ALA A 259 33.52 -19.67 -26.09
C ALA A 259 34.03 -19.63 -27.54
N GLU A 260 34.74 -20.69 -27.96
CA GLU A 260 35.29 -20.73 -29.33
C GLU A 260 34.17 -20.59 -30.39
N GLY A 261 34.33 -19.60 -31.25
CA GLY A 261 33.36 -19.29 -32.33
C GLY A 261 32.20 -18.38 -31.94
N VAL A 262 32.14 -17.89 -30.69
CA VAL A 262 31.19 -16.90 -30.24
C VAL A 262 31.76 -15.51 -30.36
N GLU A 263 31.08 -14.61 -31.09
CA GLU A 263 31.47 -13.20 -31.23
C GLU A 263 30.75 -12.36 -30.18
N VAL A 264 31.47 -11.50 -29.48
CA VAL A 264 30.95 -10.54 -28.51
C VAL A 264 31.23 -9.13 -29.04
N PRO A 265 30.29 -8.51 -29.75
CA PRO A 265 30.41 -7.14 -30.26
C PRO A 265 30.67 -6.12 -29.14
N GLU A 266 31.29 -5.00 -29.48
CA GLU A 266 31.46 -3.87 -28.58
C GLU A 266 30.08 -3.33 -28.13
N GLY A 267 29.91 -3.07 -26.82
CA GLY A 267 28.64 -2.64 -26.23
C GLY A 267 27.70 -3.78 -25.85
N THR A 268 28.10 -5.05 -26.05
CA THR A 268 27.32 -6.20 -25.53
C THR A 268 27.30 -6.18 -24.02
N VAL A 269 26.11 -6.44 -23.44
CA VAL A 269 25.89 -6.48 -21.98
C VAL A 269 25.51 -7.90 -21.52
N ILE A 270 25.79 -8.17 -20.26
CA ILE A 270 25.53 -9.48 -19.59
C ILE A 270 24.87 -9.24 -18.23
N LEU A 271 23.99 -10.14 -17.81
CA LEU A 271 23.40 -10.11 -16.48
C LEU A 271 24.47 -10.12 -15.38
N GLY A 272 24.45 -9.14 -14.50
CA GLY A 272 25.47 -8.93 -13.48
C GLY A 272 25.33 -9.83 -12.24
N GLY A 273 24.10 -10.25 -11.93
CA GLY A 273 23.74 -11.11 -10.80
C GLY A 273 22.24 -11.15 -10.62
N HIS A 274 21.75 -11.96 -9.71
CA HIS A 274 20.31 -12.09 -9.46
C HIS A 274 19.97 -12.53 -8.04
N ASP A 275 18.73 -12.22 -7.66
CA ASP A 275 18.00 -12.89 -6.58
C ASP A 275 16.83 -13.65 -7.18
N SER A 276 16.59 -14.86 -6.68
CA SER A 276 15.43 -15.65 -7.10
C SER A 276 14.85 -16.38 -5.91
N TYR A 277 13.57 -16.16 -5.66
CA TYR A 277 12.89 -16.66 -4.46
C TYR A 277 11.56 -17.30 -4.83
N THR A 278 11.20 -18.37 -4.13
CA THR A 278 9.80 -18.69 -3.90
C THR A 278 9.37 -17.99 -2.62
N ARG A 279 8.26 -17.29 -2.70
CA ARG A 279 7.71 -16.54 -1.58
C ARG A 279 6.31 -17.02 -1.28
N SER A 280 6.04 -17.32 -0.02
CA SER A 280 4.73 -17.69 0.46
C SER A 280 4.36 -16.78 1.61
N ALA A 281 3.13 -16.28 1.64
CA ALA A 281 2.63 -15.50 2.74
C ALA A 281 1.22 -15.93 3.14
N MET A 282 0.89 -15.71 4.40
CA MET A 282 -0.45 -15.82 4.95
C MET A 282 -0.81 -14.51 5.63
N LEU A 283 -1.90 -13.90 5.18
CA LEU A 283 -2.48 -12.73 5.80
C LEU A 283 -3.65 -13.19 6.67
N GLU A 284 -3.60 -12.84 7.94
CA GLU A 284 -4.67 -13.04 8.92
C GLU A 284 -5.24 -11.68 9.33
N ARG A 285 -6.56 -11.55 9.36
CA ARG A 285 -7.21 -10.32 9.79
C ARG A 285 -8.50 -10.63 10.53
N THR A 286 -8.61 -10.15 11.75
CA THR A 286 -9.86 -10.13 12.52
C THR A 286 -10.36 -8.69 12.61
N SER A 287 -11.62 -8.46 12.27
CA SER A 287 -12.24 -7.14 12.28
C SER A 287 -13.56 -7.16 13.04
N ILE A 288 -13.78 -6.13 13.86
CA ILE A 288 -15.04 -5.90 14.56
C ILE A 288 -15.45 -4.45 14.30
N ALA A 289 -16.63 -4.25 13.73
CA ALA A 289 -17.20 -2.93 13.51
C ALA A 289 -18.62 -2.85 14.04
N GLY A 290 -18.99 -1.72 14.63
CA GLY A 290 -20.32 -1.50 15.16
C GLY A 290 -20.78 -0.06 14.97
N VAL A 291 -22.09 0.09 14.67
CA VAL A 291 -22.76 1.39 14.61
C VAL A 291 -24.02 1.33 15.47
N ILE A 292 -24.19 2.30 16.34
CA ILE A 292 -25.39 2.48 17.15
C ILE A 292 -25.97 3.85 16.85
N GLU A 293 -27.18 3.91 16.34
CA GLU A 293 -27.93 5.14 16.14
C GLU A 293 -29.08 5.21 17.16
N TYR A 294 -29.25 6.37 17.78
CA TYR A 294 -30.30 6.60 18.76
C TYR A 294 -30.98 7.93 18.50
N ALA A 295 -32.26 7.89 18.13
CA ALA A 295 -33.13 9.04 17.92
C ALA A 295 -34.20 9.12 19.02
N PRO A 296 -33.87 9.63 20.24
CA PRO A 296 -34.84 9.71 21.37
C PRO A 296 -36.03 10.60 21.08
N SER A 297 -35.87 11.59 20.20
CA SER A 297 -36.89 12.52 19.75
C SER A 297 -36.64 12.91 18.29
N ASP A 298 -37.66 13.52 17.68
CA ASP A 298 -37.60 13.92 16.26
C ASP A 298 -36.51 14.99 15.96
N ASN A 299 -35.99 15.64 17.00
CA ASN A 299 -34.99 16.71 16.89
C ASN A 299 -33.59 16.35 17.42
N LEU A 300 -33.34 15.11 17.84
CA LEU A 300 -32.04 14.67 18.32
C LEU A 300 -31.73 13.28 17.78
N LYS A 301 -30.64 13.16 17.05
CA LYS A 301 -30.04 11.90 16.62
C LYS A 301 -28.61 11.79 17.14
N LEU A 302 -28.25 10.64 17.65
CA LEU A 302 -26.93 10.29 18.13
C LEU A 302 -26.45 9.11 17.32
N GLN A 303 -25.23 9.13 16.84
CA GLN A 303 -24.58 7.99 16.21
C GLN A 303 -23.24 7.74 16.89
N PHE A 304 -23.03 6.54 17.36
CA PHE A 304 -21.74 6.05 17.85
C PHE A 304 -21.27 4.93 16.94
N ASP A 305 -20.03 5.02 16.50
CA ASP A 305 -19.37 3.98 15.71
C ASP A 305 -18.01 3.60 16.29
N ALA A 306 -17.64 2.35 16.09
CA ALA A 306 -16.37 1.79 16.54
C ALA A 306 -15.87 0.79 15.50
N LEU A 307 -14.57 0.79 15.27
CA LEU A 307 -13.88 -0.17 14.41
C LEU A 307 -12.59 -0.63 15.11
N TYR A 308 -12.41 -1.94 15.16
CA TYR A 308 -11.18 -2.60 15.58
C TYR A 308 -10.74 -3.56 14.49
N ILE A 309 -9.46 -3.50 14.15
CA ILE A 309 -8.80 -4.40 13.20
C ILE A 309 -7.53 -4.91 13.83
N ASP A 310 -7.37 -6.22 13.86
CA ASP A 310 -6.14 -6.94 14.18
C ASP A 310 -5.65 -7.61 12.89
N PHE A 311 -4.45 -7.26 12.48
CA PHE A 311 -3.85 -7.64 11.19
C PHE A 311 -2.49 -8.27 11.43
N GLU A 312 -2.27 -9.44 10.86
CA GLU A 312 -0.98 -10.11 10.83
C GLU A 312 -0.68 -10.64 9.44
N GLU A 313 0.50 -10.37 8.91
CA GLU A 313 1.00 -11.01 7.69
C GLU A 313 2.34 -11.71 7.99
N ASN A 314 2.36 -13.01 7.82
CA ASN A 314 3.54 -13.86 7.88
C ASN A 314 3.99 -14.20 6.47
N ASP A 315 5.28 -14.02 6.18
CA ASP A 315 5.89 -14.15 4.86
C ASP A 315 7.22 -14.89 4.98
N ALA A 316 7.48 -15.84 4.08
CA ALA A 316 8.78 -16.47 3.93
C ALA A 316 9.25 -16.35 2.48
N ARG A 317 10.47 -15.83 2.31
CA ARG A 317 11.19 -15.70 1.04
C ARG A 317 12.39 -16.62 1.07
N ARG A 318 12.33 -17.74 0.34
CA ARG A 318 13.43 -18.70 0.29
C ARG A 318 13.93 -18.88 -1.12
N GLY A 319 15.24 -18.84 -1.29
CA GLY A 319 15.84 -18.93 -2.61
C GLY A 319 17.34 -18.70 -2.60
N VAL A 320 17.83 -18.16 -3.70
CA VAL A 320 19.25 -17.90 -3.92
C VAL A 320 19.51 -16.45 -4.23
N GLU A 321 20.65 -15.98 -3.75
CA GLU A 321 21.27 -14.72 -4.15
C GLU A 321 22.65 -15.04 -4.74
N GLU A 322 22.88 -14.64 -5.99
CA GLU A 322 24.05 -15.06 -6.76
C GLU A 322 24.65 -13.91 -7.55
N GLY A 323 25.90 -13.59 -7.24
CA GLY A 323 26.69 -12.67 -8.06
C GLY A 323 27.01 -13.33 -9.40
N GLY A 324 26.53 -12.71 -10.48
CA GLY A 324 26.81 -13.16 -11.84
C GLY A 324 28.15 -12.67 -12.38
N ALA A 325 28.27 -12.63 -13.70
CA ALA A 325 29.47 -12.39 -14.47
C ALA A 325 30.45 -11.38 -13.90
N GLU A 326 30.16 -10.07 -14.03
CA GLU A 326 31.11 -9.03 -13.66
C GLU A 326 31.01 -8.60 -12.17
N TRP A 327 29.95 -9.06 -11.45
CA TRP A 327 29.69 -8.65 -10.08
C TRP A 327 29.81 -9.76 -9.04
N GLY A 328 30.46 -10.83 -9.34
CA GLY A 328 30.57 -11.89 -8.34
C GLY A 328 31.55 -13.02 -8.60
N THR A 329 31.49 -13.67 -9.75
CA THR A 329 32.23 -14.92 -9.93
C THR A 329 33.63 -14.72 -10.49
N GLY A 330 33.84 -13.77 -11.34
CA GLY A 330 35.08 -13.60 -12.13
C GLY A 330 35.39 -14.72 -13.13
N ALA A 331 34.71 -15.86 -13.06
CA ALA A 331 34.94 -17.03 -13.91
C ALA A 331 33.65 -17.49 -14.58
N TYR A 332 33.46 -17.11 -15.83
CA TYR A 332 32.30 -17.47 -16.64
C TYR A 332 32.66 -17.60 -18.12
N THR A 333 31.86 -18.33 -18.87
CA THR A 333 32.00 -18.51 -20.31
C THR A 333 30.71 -18.10 -21.02
N ILE A 334 30.82 -17.22 -22.04
CA ILE A 334 29.71 -16.79 -22.88
C ILE A 334 29.52 -17.82 -24.01
N THR A 335 28.31 -18.37 -24.17
CA THR A 335 27.97 -19.34 -25.20
C THR A 335 26.99 -18.81 -26.24
N GLY A 336 26.30 -17.72 -25.98
CA GLY A 336 25.35 -17.09 -26.92
C GLY A 336 25.25 -15.59 -26.72
N VAL A 337 25.19 -14.88 -27.85
CA VAL A 337 24.97 -13.43 -27.92
C VAL A 337 23.94 -13.15 -29.02
N GLU A 338 22.97 -12.30 -28.75
CA GLU A 338 21.93 -11.87 -29.67
C GLU A 338 21.72 -10.35 -29.52
N ASP A 339 21.89 -9.61 -30.61
CA ASP A 339 21.66 -8.16 -30.69
C ASP A 339 22.16 -7.35 -29.48
N GLY A 340 23.44 -7.58 -29.06
CA GLY A 340 24.09 -6.85 -27.99
C GLY A 340 23.76 -7.31 -26.58
N LEU A 341 23.03 -8.41 -26.41
CA LEU A 341 22.79 -9.08 -25.13
C LEU A 341 23.37 -10.49 -25.12
N VAL A 342 24.09 -10.82 -24.04
CA VAL A 342 24.49 -12.21 -23.78
C VAL A 342 23.26 -13.00 -23.36
N THR A 343 22.90 -14.00 -24.16
CA THR A 343 21.66 -14.81 -23.95
C THR A 343 21.92 -16.15 -23.30
N SER A 344 23.17 -16.64 -23.28
CA SER A 344 23.50 -17.89 -22.61
C SER A 344 24.98 -17.98 -22.22
N GLY A 345 25.26 -18.76 -21.20
CA GLY A 345 26.60 -19.03 -20.72
C GLY A 345 26.63 -20.03 -19.59
N TYR A 346 27.77 -20.19 -18.97
CA TYR A 346 27.90 -20.93 -17.71
C TYR A 346 28.92 -20.28 -16.79
N TYR A 347 28.70 -20.46 -15.49
CA TYR A 347 29.56 -20.00 -14.42
C TYR A 347 30.38 -21.18 -13.89
N ASP A 348 31.73 -21.09 -13.99
CA ASP A 348 32.63 -22.16 -13.57
C ASP A 348 32.78 -22.24 -12.06
N GLY A 349 32.73 -21.11 -11.38
CA GLY A 349 32.97 -21.10 -9.96
C GLY A 349 32.39 -19.88 -9.26
N PHE A 350 31.28 -20.08 -8.62
CA PHE A 350 30.73 -19.08 -7.71
C PHE A 350 30.08 -19.81 -6.52
N PHE A 351 29.70 -19.02 -5.53
CA PHE A 351 29.02 -19.53 -4.34
C PHE A 351 27.60 -18.98 -4.31
N SER A 352 26.62 -19.87 -4.31
CA SER A 352 25.24 -19.49 -4.04
C SER A 352 25.08 -19.12 -2.58
N VAL A 353 24.53 -17.95 -2.29
CA VAL A 353 23.97 -17.62 -0.98
C VAL A 353 22.54 -18.10 -0.96
N ILE A 354 22.24 -19.00 -0.04
CA ILE A 354 20.87 -19.46 0.20
C ILE A 354 20.25 -18.52 1.24
N ARG A 355 19.12 -17.93 0.87
CA ARG A 355 18.33 -17.06 1.74
C ARG A 355 17.15 -17.83 2.33
N ASN A 356 16.95 -17.69 3.63
CA ASN A 356 15.76 -18.15 4.34
C ASN A 356 15.19 -16.97 5.15
N ASP A 357 14.77 -15.97 4.40
CA ASP A 357 14.24 -14.72 4.96
C ASP A 357 12.78 -14.93 5.36
N SER A 358 12.40 -14.27 6.43
CA SER A 358 11.03 -14.27 6.92
C SER A 358 10.65 -12.88 7.38
N ARG A 359 9.44 -12.45 7.05
CA ARG A 359 8.89 -11.19 7.50
C ARG A 359 7.57 -11.42 8.20
N GLN A 360 7.43 -10.87 9.38
CA GLN A 360 6.15 -10.74 10.06
C GLN A 360 5.80 -9.27 10.20
N GLN A 361 4.58 -8.94 9.89
CA GLN A 361 4.01 -7.61 10.11
C GLN A 361 2.78 -7.79 10.98
N GLU A 362 2.75 -7.12 12.12
CA GLU A 362 1.63 -7.07 13.05
C GLU A 362 1.14 -5.63 13.14
N ALA A 363 -0.19 -5.43 13.08
CA ALA A 363 -0.77 -4.10 13.27
C ALA A 363 -2.14 -4.18 13.93
N GLU A 364 -2.39 -3.27 14.86
CA GLU A 364 -3.70 -3.04 15.47
C GLU A 364 -4.20 -1.65 15.09
N LEU A 365 -5.45 -1.56 14.63
CA LEU A 365 -6.13 -0.31 14.36
C LEU A 365 -7.40 -0.24 15.20
N THR A 366 -7.59 0.89 15.88
CA THR A 366 -8.80 1.16 16.66
C THR A 366 -9.32 2.56 16.35
N THR A 367 -10.60 2.69 16.04
CA THR A 367 -11.25 4.00 15.86
C THR A 367 -12.59 4.05 16.59
N PHE A 368 -12.90 5.22 17.12
CA PHE A 368 -14.20 5.54 17.72
C PHE A 368 -14.71 6.86 17.19
N GLY A 369 -16.01 6.94 16.97
CA GLY A 369 -16.67 8.16 16.57
C GLY A 369 -17.99 8.38 17.29
N LEU A 370 -18.30 9.63 17.58
CA LEU A 370 -19.59 10.08 18.11
C LEU A 370 -20.09 11.27 17.30
N ASN A 371 -21.21 11.10 16.63
CA ASN A 371 -21.92 12.15 15.92
C ASN A 371 -23.21 12.49 16.66
N VAL A 372 -23.48 13.76 16.85
CA VAL A 372 -24.66 14.31 17.52
C VAL A 372 -25.30 15.33 16.61
N GLU A 373 -26.45 14.98 16.04
CA GLU A 373 -27.27 15.88 15.23
C GLU A 373 -28.44 16.42 16.06
N TYR A 374 -28.59 17.74 16.06
CA TYR A 374 -29.65 18.43 16.78
C TYR A 374 -30.37 19.44 15.88
N ILE A 375 -31.64 19.17 15.61
CA ILE A 375 -32.54 20.10 14.90
C ILE A 375 -32.93 21.22 15.87
N ILE A 376 -32.34 22.41 15.69
CA ILE A 376 -32.54 23.59 16.53
C ILE A 376 -33.96 24.12 16.32
N ASN A 377 -34.41 24.16 15.08
CA ASN A 377 -35.76 24.54 14.66
C ASN A 377 -36.00 24.07 13.20
N ASP A 378 -37.16 24.41 12.63
CA ASP A 378 -37.57 23.96 11.28
C ASP A 378 -36.58 24.35 10.16
N ASN A 379 -35.65 25.25 10.38
CA ASN A 379 -34.72 25.75 9.37
C ASN A 379 -33.26 25.45 9.70
N TRP A 380 -32.91 25.12 10.95
CA TRP A 380 -31.50 25.01 11.37
C TRP A 380 -31.21 23.72 12.10
N THR A 381 -30.14 23.06 11.70
CA THR A 381 -29.58 21.86 12.34
C THR A 381 -28.14 22.16 12.76
N ALA A 382 -27.74 21.63 13.91
CA ALA A 382 -26.34 21.63 14.37
C ALA A 382 -25.85 20.20 14.51
N THR A 383 -24.62 19.96 14.08
CA THR A 383 -23.96 18.65 14.18
C THR A 383 -22.63 18.78 14.90
N LEU A 384 -22.44 17.98 15.95
CA LEU A 384 -21.16 17.82 16.64
C LEU A 384 -20.62 16.44 16.33
N ASP A 385 -19.39 16.35 15.84
CA ASP A 385 -18.66 15.13 15.58
C ASP A 385 -17.37 15.09 16.37
N ILE A 386 -17.09 13.96 17.03
CA ILE A 386 -15.88 13.72 17.82
C ILE A 386 -15.35 12.36 17.41
N SER A 387 -14.06 12.28 17.10
CA SER A 387 -13.43 11.01 16.73
C SER A 387 -12.03 10.87 17.30
N THR A 388 -11.62 9.64 17.52
CA THR A 388 -10.26 9.26 17.89
C THR A 388 -9.88 8.00 17.13
N GLY A 389 -8.61 7.90 16.74
CA GLY A 389 -8.06 6.73 16.06
C GLY A 389 -6.62 6.49 16.49
N GLN A 390 -6.22 5.22 16.51
CA GLN A 390 -4.86 4.80 16.80
C GLN A 390 -4.47 3.62 15.91
N VAL A 391 -3.22 3.61 15.46
CA VAL A 391 -2.56 2.48 14.79
C VAL A 391 -1.23 2.22 15.48
N ASP A 392 -1.01 0.96 15.85
CA ASP A 392 0.26 0.43 16.31
C ASP A 392 0.71 -0.65 15.33
N LYS A 393 1.96 -0.57 14.84
CA LYS A 393 2.49 -1.52 13.87
C LYS A 393 3.94 -1.85 14.15
N THR A 394 4.25 -3.15 14.08
CA THR A 394 5.63 -3.66 14.14
C THR A 394 5.90 -4.54 12.93
N ILE A 395 7.08 -4.39 12.35
CA ILE A 395 7.60 -5.30 11.32
C ILE A 395 8.84 -5.99 11.91
N THR A 396 8.92 -7.30 11.82
CA THR A 396 10.13 -8.09 12.06
C THR A 396 10.52 -8.74 10.74
N ASP A 397 11.57 -8.23 10.08
CA ASP A 397 12.07 -8.73 8.79
C ASP A 397 13.47 -9.32 8.99
N ILE A 398 13.54 -10.65 8.92
CA ILE A 398 14.76 -11.42 9.12
C ILE A 398 15.36 -11.78 7.78
N GLU A 399 16.63 -11.43 7.59
CA GLU A 399 17.51 -11.98 6.57
C GLU A 399 18.35 -13.09 7.22
N SER A 400 18.32 -14.31 6.69
CA SER A 400 19.13 -15.42 7.20
C SER A 400 19.93 -16.04 6.08
N TYR A 401 21.25 -16.11 6.28
CA TYR A 401 22.22 -16.51 5.25
C TYR A 401 22.75 -17.92 5.50
N SER A 402 22.76 -18.73 4.44
CA SER A 402 23.32 -20.06 4.44
C SER A 402 23.99 -20.39 3.09
N GLY A 403 24.74 -21.49 3.02
CA GLY A 403 25.42 -21.87 1.80
C GLY A 403 26.42 -23.03 2.02
N VAL A 404 27.28 -23.25 1.05
CA VAL A 404 28.24 -24.37 1.01
C VAL A 404 29.44 -24.23 1.96
N GLY A 405 29.41 -23.27 2.85
CA GLY A 405 30.43 -23.00 3.87
C GLY A 405 30.72 -21.52 4.04
N ARG A 406 31.31 -21.17 5.18
CA ARG A 406 31.64 -19.80 5.56
C ARG A 406 32.75 -19.23 4.69
N ALA A 407 32.67 -17.94 4.36
CA ALA A 407 33.76 -17.22 3.69
C ALA A 407 35.09 -17.33 4.47
N GLY A 408 36.20 -17.44 3.77
CA GLY A 408 37.53 -17.59 4.35
C GLY A 408 37.90 -19.02 4.77
N ILE A 409 36.99 -20.01 4.69
CA ILE A 409 37.31 -21.40 4.92
C ILE A 409 37.76 -22.02 3.60
N ASP A 410 38.99 -22.61 3.59
CA ASP A 410 39.56 -23.25 2.43
C ASP A 410 38.81 -24.53 2.05
N GLY A 411 38.71 -24.81 0.75
CA GLY A 411 38.17 -26.06 0.23
C GLY A 411 36.65 -26.13 0.19
N ARG A 412 35.97 -25.02 0.32
CA ARG A 412 34.51 -24.94 0.09
C ARG A 412 34.18 -25.44 -1.32
N PRO A 413 33.16 -26.26 -1.51
CA PRO A 413 32.70 -26.67 -2.84
C PRO A 413 32.12 -25.48 -3.60
N LEU A 414 32.16 -25.50 -4.91
CA LEU A 414 31.55 -24.50 -5.78
C LEU A 414 30.12 -24.92 -6.17
N THR A 415 29.35 -23.97 -6.68
CA THR A 415 27.98 -24.15 -7.19
C THR A 415 27.86 -23.79 -8.68
N PRO A 416 28.70 -24.43 -9.58
CA PRO A 416 28.72 -24.12 -11.01
C PRO A 416 27.41 -24.46 -11.69
N ARG A 417 26.97 -23.66 -12.66
CA ARG A 417 25.77 -23.90 -13.45
C ARG A 417 25.77 -23.15 -14.79
N ALA A 418 24.99 -23.66 -15.73
CA ALA A 418 24.70 -22.98 -16.98
C ALA A 418 23.42 -22.14 -16.83
N TRP A 419 23.26 -21.12 -17.67
CA TRP A 419 22.10 -20.24 -17.68
C TRP A 419 21.70 -19.82 -19.09
N THR A 420 20.43 -19.52 -19.29
CA THR A 420 19.85 -18.95 -20.52
C THR A 420 18.86 -17.87 -20.16
N MET A 421 18.96 -16.71 -20.83
CA MET A 421 18.00 -15.62 -20.68
C MET A 421 16.68 -15.99 -21.35
N THR A 422 15.59 -15.66 -20.67
CA THR A 422 14.20 -15.87 -21.14
C THR A 422 13.37 -14.60 -20.91
N SER A 423 12.11 -14.63 -21.27
CA SER A 423 11.17 -13.54 -20.95
C SER A 423 10.79 -13.42 -19.47
N THR A 424 11.26 -14.36 -18.62
CA THR A 424 11.03 -14.39 -17.18
C THR A 424 12.31 -14.20 -16.36
N GLY A 425 13.40 -13.77 -17.01
CA GLY A 425 14.73 -13.66 -16.43
C GLY A 425 15.65 -14.83 -16.84
N ALA A 426 16.68 -15.10 -16.05
CA ALA A 426 17.58 -16.20 -16.29
C ALA A 426 16.98 -17.52 -15.80
N VAL A 427 17.11 -18.57 -16.60
CA VAL A 427 16.78 -19.96 -16.24
C VAL A 427 18.07 -20.77 -16.22
N TYR A 428 18.26 -21.58 -15.19
CA TYR A 428 19.49 -22.30 -14.89
C TYR A 428 19.38 -23.79 -15.23
N SER A 429 20.53 -24.41 -15.43
CA SER A 429 20.66 -25.85 -15.68
C SER A 429 22.06 -26.34 -15.24
N ASP A 430 22.27 -27.64 -15.27
CA ASP A 430 23.55 -28.23 -14.94
C ASP A 430 24.69 -27.62 -15.77
N HIS A 431 25.84 -27.43 -15.12
CA HIS A 431 27.06 -27.05 -15.80
C HIS A 431 27.54 -28.16 -16.77
N PRO A 432 28.05 -27.81 -17.97
CA PRO A 432 28.38 -28.81 -19.00
C PRO A 432 29.40 -29.89 -18.57
N THR A 433 30.23 -29.59 -17.58
CA THR A 433 31.37 -30.47 -17.21
C THR A 433 31.70 -30.53 -15.71
N LEU A 434 31.08 -29.64 -14.88
CA LEU A 434 31.33 -29.59 -13.44
C LEU A 434 30.08 -30.02 -12.68
N ASP A 435 30.25 -30.74 -11.58
CA ASP A 435 29.16 -31.08 -10.67
C ASP A 435 28.92 -29.94 -9.69
N SER A 436 27.66 -29.57 -9.44
CA SER A 436 27.22 -28.61 -8.42
C SER A 436 26.77 -29.34 -7.15
N VAL A 437 26.93 -28.67 -6.01
CA VAL A 437 26.38 -29.17 -4.74
C VAL A 437 24.86 -29.06 -4.79
N ASP A 438 24.16 -30.05 -4.24
CA ASP A 438 22.73 -29.99 -4.00
C ASP A 438 22.45 -28.97 -2.89
N LEU A 439 21.80 -27.90 -3.25
CA LEU A 439 21.48 -26.79 -2.33
C LEU A 439 20.36 -27.13 -1.32
N ALA A 440 19.72 -28.29 -1.46
CA ALA A 440 18.71 -28.80 -0.54
C ALA A 440 19.28 -29.85 0.44
N ASP A 441 20.55 -30.29 0.28
CA ASP A 441 21.15 -31.32 1.14
C ASP A 441 21.52 -30.79 2.52
N PRO A 442 20.82 -31.20 3.62
CA PRO A 442 21.09 -30.72 4.97
C PRO A 442 22.46 -31.10 5.52
N ASN A 443 23.19 -31.98 4.84
CA ASN A 443 24.56 -32.42 5.25
C ASN A 443 25.65 -31.55 4.60
N SER A 444 25.29 -30.71 3.65
CA SER A 444 26.23 -29.93 2.84
C SER A 444 26.04 -28.41 2.98
N ILE A 445 24.96 -27.97 3.60
CA ILE A 445 24.62 -26.55 3.75
C ILE A 445 24.82 -26.09 5.19
N TYR A 446 25.58 -25.01 5.33
CA TYR A 446 25.96 -24.42 6.62
C TYR A 446 25.26 -23.08 6.83
N LEU A 447 24.95 -22.77 8.10
CA LEU A 447 24.54 -21.44 8.52
C LEU A 447 25.69 -20.47 8.29
N ALA A 448 25.47 -19.38 7.66
CA ALA A 448 26.33 -18.37 7.07
C ALA A 448 26.53 -18.57 5.56
N GLY A 449 26.40 -17.49 4.83
CA GLY A 449 26.57 -17.49 3.38
C GLY A 449 28.03 -17.70 2.96
N PRO A 450 28.25 -18.22 1.77
CA PRO A 450 29.57 -18.39 1.18
C PRO A 450 30.20 -17.09 0.71
N GLN A 451 29.44 -15.98 0.65
CA GLN A 451 29.93 -14.64 0.27
C GLN A 451 30.68 -13.99 1.43
N ALA A 452 31.59 -13.06 1.13
CA ALA A 452 32.38 -12.39 2.15
C ALA A 452 31.52 -11.54 3.11
N TRP A 453 30.48 -10.90 2.61
CA TRP A 453 29.55 -10.10 3.42
C TRP A 453 28.63 -10.97 4.29
N GLY A 454 28.25 -12.16 3.83
CA GLY A 454 27.39 -13.07 4.57
C GLY A 454 28.11 -13.99 5.55
N GLY A 455 29.44 -14.03 5.53
CA GLY A 455 30.23 -14.97 6.36
C GLY A 455 31.42 -14.36 7.04
N SER A 456 31.67 -13.07 6.86
CA SER A 456 32.81 -12.36 7.44
C SER A 456 32.42 -11.46 8.59
N LEU A 457 33.41 -10.90 9.26
CA LEU A 457 33.30 -10.06 10.45
C LEU A 457 32.84 -8.63 10.20
N THR A 458 32.12 -8.37 9.19
CA THR A 458 31.62 -7.02 8.93
C THR A 458 30.30 -6.80 9.65
N PRO A 459 29.97 -5.60 10.10
CA PRO A 459 30.76 -4.37 10.05
C PRO A 459 31.69 -4.20 11.24
N VAL A 460 31.72 -5.11 12.18
CA VAL A 460 32.34 -4.95 13.51
C VAL A 460 33.85 -5.21 13.51
N GLU A 461 34.36 -5.80 12.44
CA GLU A 461 35.79 -6.12 12.31
C GLU A 461 36.70 -4.91 12.55
N ARG A 462 36.32 -3.74 12.04
CA ARG A 462 37.05 -2.48 12.25
C ARG A 462 36.98 -1.93 13.68
N PHE A 463 36.06 -2.45 14.49
CA PHE A 463 35.90 -2.08 15.89
C PHE A 463 36.51 -3.12 16.86
N GLN A 464 37.29 -4.08 16.35
CA GLN A 464 37.98 -5.06 17.18
C GLN A 464 38.86 -4.36 18.23
N GLY A 465 38.70 -4.76 19.50
CA GLY A 465 39.39 -4.14 20.61
C GLY A 465 38.61 -3.00 21.30
N VAL A 466 37.45 -2.63 20.81
CA VAL A 466 36.51 -1.76 21.51
C VAL A 466 35.77 -2.58 22.57
N GLU A 467 35.61 -2.06 23.79
CA GLU A 467 34.92 -2.75 24.87
C GLU A 467 33.46 -3.04 24.49
N GLY A 468 33.04 -4.29 24.60
CA GLY A 468 31.71 -4.76 24.17
C GLY A 468 31.64 -5.37 22.78
N PHE A 469 32.70 -5.22 21.97
CA PHE A 469 32.80 -5.82 20.65
C PHE A 469 33.91 -6.84 20.60
N GLY A 470 33.52 -8.06 20.35
CA GLY A 470 34.44 -9.18 20.22
C GLY A 470 34.61 -9.66 18.78
N PRO A 471 35.59 -10.52 18.54
CA PRO A 471 35.77 -11.19 17.25
C PRO A 471 34.60 -12.13 16.88
N ASN A 472 33.58 -12.25 17.73
CA ASN A 472 32.45 -13.15 17.54
C ASN A 472 31.25 -12.50 16.83
N THR A 473 31.38 -11.28 16.34
CA THR A 473 30.32 -10.60 15.61
C THR A 473 30.58 -10.68 14.11
N ALA A 474 29.79 -11.47 13.41
CA ALA A 474 29.77 -11.59 11.95
C ALA A 474 28.36 -11.31 11.47
N GLN A 475 28.20 -11.06 10.21
CA GLN A 475 26.87 -10.97 9.58
C GLN A 475 26.47 -12.30 8.97
N ASP A 476 25.90 -13.20 9.77
CA ASP A 476 25.31 -14.47 9.34
C ASP A 476 23.80 -14.33 9.08
N GLY A 477 23.23 -13.18 9.42
CA GLY A 477 21.89 -12.72 9.19
C GLY A 477 21.75 -11.26 9.59
N PHE A 478 20.57 -10.73 9.40
CA PHE A 478 20.20 -9.38 9.80
C PHE A 478 18.73 -9.33 10.18
N VAL A 479 18.36 -8.49 11.15
CA VAL A 479 16.96 -8.20 11.46
C VAL A 479 16.69 -6.71 11.33
N ASN A 480 15.60 -6.36 10.64
CA ASN A 480 15.00 -5.03 10.65
C ASN A 480 13.72 -5.08 11.49
N GLU A 481 13.59 -4.17 12.46
CA GLU A 481 12.44 -4.10 13.37
C GLU A 481 11.90 -2.67 13.48
N PRO A 482 11.39 -2.07 12.38
CA PRO A 482 10.75 -0.77 12.48
C PRO A 482 9.41 -0.88 13.22
N ILE A 483 9.20 0.09 14.13
CA ILE A 483 7.96 0.26 14.90
C ILE A 483 7.32 1.57 14.45
N PHE A 484 6.01 1.55 14.24
CA PHE A 484 5.20 2.71 13.87
C PHE A 484 4.06 2.87 14.85
N GLU A 485 3.86 4.09 15.30
CA GLU A 485 2.70 4.47 16.10
C GLU A 485 2.04 5.71 15.47
N GLU A 486 0.72 5.72 15.38
CA GLU A 486 -0.02 6.86 14.86
C GLU A 486 -1.29 7.09 15.66
N THR A 487 -1.57 8.35 16.00
CA THR A 487 -2.80 8.80 16.64
C THR A 487 -3.44 9.93 15.86
N LEU A 488 -4.78 9.98 15.89
CA LEU A 488 -5.58 10.98 15.21
C LEU A 488 -6.83 11.30 16.03
N ASP A 489 -6.90 12.51 16.55
CA ASP A 489 -8.05 13.00 17.30
C ASP A 489 -8.71 14.18 16.55
N ALA A 490 -10.03 14.22 16.49
CA ALA A 490 -10.74 15.31 15.83
C ALA A 490 -12.04 15.71 16.55
N VAL A 491 -12.35 17.00 16.46
CA VAL A 491 -13.62 17.58 16.91
C VAL A 491 -14.13 18.53 15.84
N ARG A 492 -15.35 18.30 15.34
CA ARG A 492 -16.02 19.11 14.32
C ARG A 492 -17.36 19.59 14.81
N LEU A 493 -17.67 20.85 14.54
CA LEU A 493 -18.97 21.46 14.78
C LEU A 493 -19.47 22.13 13.51
N ASP A 494 -20.63 21.72 13.04
CA ASP A 494 -21.31 22.24 11.86
C ASP A 494 -22.67 22.83 12.23
N VAL A 495 -23.05 23.86 11.49
CA VAL A 495 -24.42 24.39 11.51
C VAL A 495 -24.89 24.53 10.08
N GLU A 496 -26.04 23.97 9.80
CA GLU A 496 -26.69 23.97 8.49
C GLU A 496 -28.06 24.61 8.58
N GLY A 497 -28.44 25.40 7.60
CA GLY A 497 -29.76 26.03 7.63
C GLY A 497 -30.22 26.56 6.29
N PHE A 498 -31.55 26.50 6.09
CA PHE A 498 -32.18 27.10 4.92
C PHE A 498 -32.09 28.61 4.96
N VAL A 499 -31.75 29.21 3.83
CA VAL A 499 -31.67 30.64 3.63
C VAL A 499 -32.42 31.06 2.36
N GLU A 500 -32.94 32.26 2.33
CA GLU A 500 -33.62 32.81 1.16
C GLU A 500 -32.81 34.05 0.63
N TRP A 501 -31.57 33.77 0.16
CA TRP A 501 -30.66 34.83 -0.30
C TRP A 501 -30.53 34.85 -1.84
N GLY A 502 -31.66 35.06 -2.53
CA GLY A 502 -31.67 35.06 -3.99
C GLY A 502 -31.56 33.66 -4.60
N ILE A 503 -30.41 33.33 -5.13
CA ILE A 503 -30.15 31.99 -5.70
C ILE A 503 -29.62 30.99 -4.67
N PHE A 504 -29.32 31.43 -3.44
CA PHE A 504 -28.80 30.58 -2.36
C PHE A 504 -29.98 30.09 -1.51
N THR A 505 -30.03 28.77 -1.33
CA THR A 505 -31.11 28.07 -0.65
C THR A 505 -30.70 27.52 0.70
N GLN A 506 -29.42 27.21 0.90
CA GLN A 506 -28.88 26.64 2.12
C GLN A 506 -27.50 27.22 2.45
N LEU A 507 -27.22 27.39 3.73
CA LEU A 507 -25.90 27.74 4.26
C LEU A 507 -25.45 26.60 5.18
N THR A 508 -24.27 26.05 4.93
CA THR A 508 -23.56 25.18 5.87
C THR A 508 -22.28 25.90 6.29
N ALA A 509 -22.00 25.96 7.57
CA ALA A 509 -20.76 26.53 8.10
C ALA A 509 -20.27 25.71 9.27
N GLY A 510 -18.95 25.52 9.36
CA GLY A 510 -18.39 24.68 10.41
C GLY A 510 -16.93 24.97 10.72
N VAL A 511 -16.50 24.37 11.81
CA VAL A 511 -15.10 24.36 12.26
C VAL A 511 -14.71 22.94 12.62
N ASN A 512 -13.48 22.54 12.25
CA ASN A 512 -12.88 21.27 12.61
C ASN A 512 -11.50 21.51 13.21
N TYR A 513 -11.21 20.90 14.36
CA TYR A 513 -9.87 20.83 14.93
C TYR A 513 -9.42 19.39 14.93
N GLN A 514 -8.21 19.15 14.48
CA GLN A 514 -7.62 17.82 14.34
C GLN A 514 -6.18 17.87 14.84
N GLU A 515 -5.81 16.87 15.65
CA GLU A 515 -4.46 16.62 16.12
C GLU A 515 -4.00 15.24 15.61
N ARG A 516 -2.82 15.19 15.01
CA ARG A 516 -2.23 13.97 14.47
C ARG A 516 -0.78 13.85 14.89
N GLU A 517 -0.39 12.69 15.37
CA GLU A 517 1.00 12.38 15.65
C GLU A 517 1.34 11.02 15.03
N LYS A 518 2.49 10.94 14.36
CA LYS A 518 3.02 9.70 13.80
C LYS A 518 4.49 9.57 14.12
N SER A 519 4.91 8.44 14.66
CA SER A 519 6.30 8.10 14.93
C SER A 519 6.75 6.86 14.17
N LYS A 520 8.05 6.81 13.90
CA LYS A 520 8.77 5.65 13.39
C LYS A 520 10.08 5.49 14.17
N ASP A 521 10.28 4.32 14.75
CA ASP A 521 11.56 3.87 15.31
C ASP A 521 12.14 2.78 14.39
N ASN A 522 13.30 3.05 13.74
CA ASN A 522 13.91 2.14 12.79
C ASN A 522 15.03 1.33 13.45
N ASN A 523 14.65 0.30 14.21
CA ASN A 523 15.55 -0.60 14.91
C ASN A 523 16.09 -1.70 14.00
N GLY A 524 17.19 -2.32 14.39
CA GLY A 524 17.74 -3.49 13.70
C GLY A 524 18.99 -4.06 14.35
N ALA A 525 19.37 -5.28 13.98
CA ALA A 525 20.58 -5.91 14.51
C ALA A 525 21.24 -6.84 13.49
N TYR A 526 22.56 -6.90 13.56
CA TYR A 526 23.38 -7.92 12.93
C TYR A 526 23.27 -9.21 13.72
N LEU A 527 23.03 -10.31 13.00
CA LEU A 527 22.88 -11.65 13.58
C LEU A 527 24.13 -12.48 13.32
N THR A 528 24.71 -13.04 14.37
CA THR A 528 25.92 -13.87 14.30
C THR A 528 25.63 -15.27 14.83
N SER A 529 26.04 -16.32 14.09
CA SER A 529 25.97 -17.71 14.52
C SER A 529 26.78 -17.92 15.81
N PRO A 530 26.26 -18.65 16.79
CA PRO A 530 26.98 -18.90 18.05
C PRO A 530 28.29 -19.68 17.88
N GLU A 531 28.45 -20.44 16.80
CA GLU A 531 29.68 -21.22 16.52
C GLU A 531 30.76 -20.42 15.79
N TRP A 532 30.49 -19.16 15.40
CA TRP A 532 31.47 -18.32 14.72
C TRP A 532 32.80 -18.25 15.52
N PRO A 533 33.99 -18.32 14.90
CA PRO A 533 34.29 -18.32 13.47
C PRO A 533 34.17 -19.71 12.79
N ASN A 534 33.81 -20.75 13.50
CA ASN A 534 33.53 -22.04 12.92
C ASN A 534 32.21 -21.98 12.14
N GLN A 535 31.99 -22.97 11.30
CA GLN A 535 30.74 -23.13 10.60
C GLN A 535 29.94 -24.29 11.21
N GLU A 536 28.62 -24.22 11.14
CA GLU A 536 27.68 -25.24 11.57
C GLU A 536 26.67 -25.51 10.48
N LEU A 537 26.19 -26.75 10.41
CA LEU A 537 25.10 -27.10 9.50
C LEU A 537 23.84 -26.31 9.89
N VAL A 538 22.99 -26.03 8.88
CA VAL A 538 21.70 -25.38 9.12
C VAL A 538 20.92 -26.18 10.19
N PRO A 539 20.53 -25.52 11.30
CA PRO A 539 19.77 -26.17 12.37
C PRO A 539 18.32 -26.42 11.94
N ASN A 540 17.76 -27.56 12.35
CA ASN A 540 16.34 -27.91 12.23
C ASN A 540 15.73 -27.62 10.83
N PRO A 541 16.28 -28.18 9.74
CA PRO A 541 15.67 -27.98 8.42
C PRO A 541 14.25 -28.54 8.38
N ILE A 542 13.33 -27.79 7.71
CA ILE A 542 11.89 -28.12 7.62
C ILE A 542 11.48 -28.71 6.27
N GLY A 543 12.40 -28.73 5.30
CA GLY A 543 12.13 -29.25 3.96
C GLY A 543 12.94 -28.55 2.89
N THR A 544 12.35 -28.45 1.70
CA THR A 544 12.93 -27.81 0.52
C THR A 544 11.98 -26.75 -0.01
N ALA A 545 12.48 -25.56 -0.29
CA ALA A 545 11.75 -24.52 -1.00
C ALA A 545 11.94 -24.73 -2.52
N ASP A 546 10.85 -24.70 -3.29
CA ASP A 546 10.83 -25.00 -4.73
C ASP A 546 11.32 -23.81 -5.56
N LEU A 547 12.35 -24.03 -6.39
CA LEU A 547 12.86 -23.05 -7.36
C LEU A 547 12.84 -23.59 -8.80
N SER A 548 12.02 -24.60 -9.07
CA SER A 548 11.93 -25.26 -10.38
C SER A 548 11.56 -24.30 -11.52
N TYR A 549 10.88 -23.19 -11.23
CA TYR A 549 10.53 -22.14 -12.20
C TYR A 549 11.76 -21.44 -12.82
N ILE A 550 12.91 -21.42 -12.12
CA ILE A 550 14.19 -20.94 -12.66
C ILE A 550 15.15 -22.10 -13.01
N GLY A 551 14.70 -23.35 -12.99
CA GLY A 551 15.50 -24.52 -13.33
C GLY A 551 16.46 -25.02 -12.23
N ILE A 552 16.28 -24.56 -10.99
CA ILE A 552 16.95 -25.08 -9.78
C ILE A 552 15.93 -25.96 -9.04
N ASP A 553 16.26 -27.21 -8.71
CA ASP A 553 15.31 -28.15 -8.08
C ASP A 553 14.77 -27.62 -6.73
N GLY A 554 15.59 -26.87 -5.99
CA GLY A 554 15.21 -26.20 -4.77
C GLY A 554 16.39 -25.94 -3.84
N VAL A 555 16.07 -25.29 -2.70
CA VAL A 555 17.04 -24.98 -1.63
C VAL A 555 16.55 -25.49 -0.29
N ILE A 556 17.47 -25.75 0.64
CA ILE A 556 17.13 -26.11 2.02
C ILE A 556 16.26 -25.03 2.66
N ALA A 557 15.15 -25.43 3.26
CA ALA A 557 14.25 -24.55 4.01
C ALA A 557 14.43 -24.75 5.52
N TYR A 558 14.49 -23.64 6.25
CA TYR A 558 14.45 -23.58 7.71
C TYR A 558 13.75 -22.32 8.19
N ASP A 559 13.32 -22.32 9.45
CA ASP A 559 12.61 -21.21 10.05
C ASP A 559 13.59 -20.18 10.63
N GLY A 560 13.97 -19.16 9.85
CA GLY A 560 14.87 -18.08 10.25
C GLY A 560 14.29 -17.22 11.37
N LEU A 561 12.99 -16.91 11.32
CA LEU A 561 12.28 -16.13 12.33
C LEU A 561 12.20 -16.90 13.67
N GLY A 562 11.90 -18.18 13.63
CA GLY A 562 11.90 -19.05 14.82
C GLY A 562 13.28 -19.16 15.46
N LEU A 563 14.36 -19.23 14.68
CA LEU A 563 15.73 -19.19 15.18
C LEU A 563 16.00 -17.88 15.91
N TYR A 564 15.68 -16.74 15.30
CA TYR A 564 15.83 -15.43 15.92
C TYR A 564 15.06 -15.34 17.25
N ARG A 565 13.76 -15.64 17.24
CA ARG A 565 12.89 -15.58 18.42
C ARG A 565 13.31 -16.53 19.55
N SER A 566 13.99 -17.61 19.21
CA SER A 566 14.53 -18.53 20.24
C SER A 566 15.78 -17.99 20.94
N GLY A 567 16.31 -16.82 20.49
CA GLY A 567 17.58 -16.27 20.97
C GLY A 567 18.78 -17.10 20.52
N TYR A 568 18.68 -17.73 19.37
CA TYR A 568 19.77 -18.57 18.81
C TYR A 568 20.98 -17.74 18.41
N TYR A 569 20.76 -16.59 17.75
CA TYR A 569 21.82 -15.70 17.28
C TYR A 569 22.40 -14.84 18.40
N ILE A 570 23.65 -14.44 18.24
CA ILE A 570 24.26 -13.33 18.97
C ILE A 570 23.90 -12.06 18.20
N GLU A 571 23.24 -11.14 18.89
CA GLU A 571 22.76 -9.89 18.29
C GLU A 571 23.75 -8.75 18.55
N THR A 572 23.90 -7.88 17.55
CA THR A 572 24.66 -6.62 17.65
C THR A 572 23.82 -5.51 17.06
N GLU A 573 23.42 -4.54 17.91
CA GLU A 573 22.55 -3.41 17.51
C GLU A 573 23.14 -2.64 16.33
N ALA A 574 22.37 -2.52 15.25
CA ALA A 574 22.79 -1.87 14.02
C ALA A 574 22.90 -0.34 14.19
N GLU A 575 22.09 0.26 15.06
CA GLU A 575 22.09 1.69 15.39
C GLU A 575 23.47 2.18 15.87
N LEU A 576 24.26 1.28 16.47
CA LEU A 576 25.61 1.61 16.90
C LEU A 576 26.56 1.94 15.73
N PHE A 577 26.27 1.50 14.51
CA PHE A 577 27.14 1.62 13.35
C PHE A 577 26.48 2.29 12.15
N GLU A 578 25.17 2.22 12.06
CA GLU A 578 24.38 2.68 10.92
C GLU A 578 23.72 4.01 11.25
N ASN A 579 24.35 5.11 10.85
CA ASN A 579 23.78 6.45 11.02
C ASN A 579 22.35 6.57 10.48
N GLY A 580 22.04 5.82 9.42
CA GLY A 580 20.71 5.80 8.78
C GLY A 580 19.58 5.28 9.66
N ARG A 581 19.86 4.48 10.68
CA ARG A 581 18.82 3.98 11.61
C ARG A 581 18.18 5.14 12.37
N PHE A 582 18.97 5.91 13.11
CA PHE A 582 18.50 7.14 13.74
C PHE A 582 18.09 8.20 12.71
N GLY A 583 18.70 8.21 11.51
CA GLY A 583 18.33 9.08 10.41
C GLY A 583 16.93 8.81 9.84
N ASP A 584 16.35 7.64 10.12
CA ASP A 584 15.01 7.22 9.71
C ASP A 584 14.08 6.95 10.91
N SER A 585 14.46 7.41 12.11
CA SER A 585 13.65 7.40 13.34
C SER A 585 13.19 8.83 13.63
N TYR A 586 11.88 9.06 13.70
CA TYR A 586 11.30 10.41 13.80
C TYR A 586 9.89 10.39 14.39
N THR A 587 9.44 11.56 14.83
CA THR A 587 8.02 11.83 15.16
C THR A 587 7.58 13.08 14.42
N ILE A 588 6.43 13.03 13.75
CA ILE A 588 5.78 14.17 13.09
C ILE A 588 4.47 14.43 13.80
N SER A 589 4.23 15.68 14.16
CA SER A 589 2.97 16.15 14.76
C SER A 589 2.36 17.27 13.93
N GLU A 590 1.03 17.30 13.85
CA GLU A 590 0.24 18.30 13.15
C GLU A 590 -1.00 18.70 13.95
N ASP A 591 -1.15 20.00 14.19
CA ASP A 591 -2.37 20.62 14.70
C ASP A 591 -3.06 21.36 13.55
N ILE A 592 -4.30 20.99 13.22
CA ILE A 592 -5.01 21.49 12.05
C ILE A 592 -6.33 22.11 12.48
N LEU A 593 -6.50 23.41 12.24
CA LEU A 593 -7.76 24.10 12.42
C LEU A 593 -8.35 24.48 11.06
N THR A 594 -9.50 23.91 10.73
CA THR A 594 -10.24 24.19 9.51
C THR A 594 -11.53 24.95 9.85
N ALA A 595 -11.79 26.04 9.16
CA ALA A 595 -13.07 26.75 9.19
C ALA A 595 -13.63 26.86 7.77
N TYR A 596 -14.92 26.64 7.58
CA TYR A 596 -15.52 26.70 6.25
C TYR A 596 -16.94 27.28 6.24
N ALA A 597 -17.34 27.74 5.07
CA ALA A 597 -18.72 28.08 4.75
C ALA A 597 -19.05 27.60 3.32
N LYS A 598 -20.22 26.99 3.15
CA LYS A 598 -20.78 26.52 1.89
C LYS A 598 -22.18 27.09 1.70
N LEU A 599 -22.46 27.61 0.51
CA LEU A 599 -23.79 28.09 0.09
C LEU A 599 -24.28 27.20 -1.04
N ASP A 600 -25.39 26.53 -0.86
CA ASP A 600 -26.03 25.76 -1.92
C ASP A 600 -26.85 26.68 -2.83
N ILE A 601 -26.79 26.42 -4.12
CA ILE A 601 -27.36 27.21 -5.20
C ILE A 601 -28.50 26.44 -5.83
N GLU A 602 -29.66 27.07 -6.00
CA GLU A 602 -30.74 26.54 -6.81
C GLU A 602 -31.42 27.70 -7.54
N THR A 603 -31.50 27.62 -8.86
CA THR A 603 -32.12 28.65 -9.69
C THR A 603 -32.48 28.11 -11.07
N GLU A 604 -33.27 28.86 -11.82
CA GLU A 604 -33.60 28.58 -13.21
C GLU A 604 -33.03 29.65 -14.16
N ILE A 605 -32.38 29.23 -15.21
CA ILE A 605 -31.90 30.12 -16.30
C ILE A 605 -32.63 29.73 -17.60
N GLY A 606 -33.71 30.45 -17.88
CA GLY A 606 -34.64 30.06 -18.94
C GLY A 606 -35.41 28.79 -18.55
N ASP A 607 -35.23 27.71 -19.29
CA ASP A 607 -35.83 26.39 -19.01
C ASP A 607 -34.82 25.39 -18.41
N VAL A 608 -33.64 25.87 -18.00
CA VAL A 608 -32.55 25.06 -17.46
C VAL A 608 -32.50 25.22 -15.93
N LEU A 609 -32.70 24.14 -15.20
CA LEU A 609 -32.47 24.11 -13.76
C LEU A 609 -30.96 24.13 -13.51
N VAL A 610 -30.53 24.98 -12.59
CA VAL A 610 -29.14 25.14 -12.18
C VAL A 610 -29.06 24.93 -10.67
N PHE A 611 -28.29 23.94 -10.25
CA PHE A 611 -28.01 23.69 -8.83
C PHE A 611 -26.53 23.46 -8.60
N GLY A 612 -26.07 23.60 -7.38
CA GLY A 612 -24.66 23.46 -7.07
C GLY A 612 -24.29 24.07 -5.72
N ASN A 613 -23.01 24.32 -5.52
CA ASN A 613 -22.50 24.94 -4.31
C ASN A 613 -21.37 25.94 -4.58
N LEU A 614 -21.25 26.93 -3.72
CA LEU A 614 -20.13 27.86 -3.62
C LEU A 614 -19.56 27.76 -2.20
N GLY A 615 -18.28 27.46 -2.07
CA GLY A 615 -17.65 27.25 -0.78
C GLY A 615 -16.33 27.99 -0.61
N LEU A 616 -15.98 28.22 0.64
CA LEU A 616 -14.68 28.71 1.07
C LEU A 616 -14.23 27.93 2.30
N GLN A 617 -13.04 27.39 2.25
CA GLN A 617 -12.39 26.72 3.38
C GLN A 617 -11.09 27.46 3.72
N VAL A 618 -10.81 27.63 5.01
CA VAL A 618 -9.56 28.17 5.52
C VAL A 618 -8.94 27.13 6.43
N VAL A 619 -7.76 26.67 6.07
CA VAL A 619 -7.01 25.61 6.78
C VAL A 619 -5.76 26.24 7.40
N ASN A 620 -5.65 26.22 8.71
CA ASN A 620 -4.46 26.63 9.44
C ASN A 620 -3.79 25.36 10.00
N VAL A 621 -2.51 25.20 9.71
CA VAL A 621 -1.70 24.04 10.12
C VAL A 621 -0.51 24.54 10.93
N ASP A 622 -0.27 23.90 12.07
CA ASP A 622 0.98 23.98 12.85
C ASP A 622 1.61 22.60 12.80
N GLN A 623 2.77 22.47 12.14
CA GLN A 623 3.45 21.20 11.93
C GLN A 623 4.84 21.21 12.54
N ALA A 624 5.23 20.09 13.16
CA ALA A 624 6.53 19.90 13.75
C ALA A 624 7.08 18.49 13.51
N GLY A 625 8.40 18.41 13.37
CA GLY A 625 9.13 17.16 13.35
C GLY A 625 10.16 17.11 14.46
N SER A 626 10.36 15.94 15.05
CA SER A 626 11.46 15.65 15.95
C SER A 626 12.19 14.40 15.50
N GLY A 627 13.51 14.35 15.72
CA GLY A 627 14.35 13.24 15.27
C GLY A 627 15.82 13.48 15.66
N PHE A 628 16.76 13.09 14.79
CA PHE A 628 18.17 13.05 15.15
C PHE A 628 19.08 13.58 14.05
N ASN A 629 20.10 14.35 14.45
CA ASN A 629 21.31 14.54 13.67
C ASN A 629 22.26 13.39 13.99
N THR A 630 22.75 12.71 12.95
CA THR A 630 23.62 11.55 13.10
C THR A 630 24.91 11.73 12.33
N THR A 631 26.01 11.30 12.92
CA THR A 631 27.34 11.27 12.30
C THR A 631 28.17 10.16 12.94
N THR A 632 29.31 9.83 12.34
CA THR A 632 30.28 8.92 12.96
C THR A 632 31.00 9.64 14.09
N GLY A 633 30.97 9.07 15.31
CA GLY A 633 31.65 9.60 16.49
C GLY A 633 33.16 9.29 16.51
N PRO A 634 33.90 9.82 17.52
CA PRO A 634 35.37 9.63 17.64
C PRO A 634 35.81 8.17 17.80
N THR A 635 34.92 7.32 18.28
CA THR A 635 35.14 5.86 18.44
C THR A 635 34.83 5.06 17.19
N GLY A 636 34.31 5.70 16.11
CA GLY A 636 33.79 5.04 14.94
C GLY A 636 32.34 4.58 15.07
N PHE A 637 31.70 4.80 16.22
CA PHE A 637 30.27 4.55 16.44
C PHE A 637 29.42 5.73 16.03
N THR A 638 28.14 5.49 15.79
CA THR A 638 27.16 6.54 15.56
C THR A 638 27.10 7.51 16.72
N ALA A 639 27.25 8.78 16.43
CA ALA A 639 27.01 9.88 17.37
C ALA A 639 25.67 10.53 17.04
N VAL A 640 24.84 10.69 18.06
CA VAL A 640 23.43 11.09 17.91
C VAL A 640 23.16 12.36 18.69
N THR A 641 22.49 13.32 18.06
CA THR A 641 22.04 14.56 18.72
C THR A 641 20.57 14.82 18.36
N PRO A 642 19.66 14.97 19.32
CA PRO A 642 18.27 15.28 19.04
C PRO A 642 18.10 16.59 18.27
N ILE A 643 17.19 16.61 17.32
CA ILE A 643 16.78 17.81 16.56
C ILE A 643 15.26 17.90 16.52
N SER A 644 14.73 19.14 16.45
CA SER A 644 13.33 19.42 16.21
C SER A 644 13.21 20.66 15.34
N ASP A 645 12.33 20.66 14.37
CA ASP A 645 12.03 21.76 13.47
C ASP A 645 10.55 21.75 13.09
N GLY A 646 10.01 22.88 12.61
CA GLY A 646 8.61 22.99 12.21
C GLY A 646 8.27 24.34 11.62
N ASP A 647 7.05 24.48 11.14
CA ASP A 647 6.49 25.71 10.60
C ASP A 647 4.96 25.74 10.75
N SER A 648 4.37 26.92 10.61
CA SER A 648 2.92 27.11 10.56
C SER A 648 2.50 27.87 9.32
N TYR A 649 1.36 27.50 8.75
CA TYR A 649 0.84 28.14 7.55
C TYR A 649 -0.68 28.17 7.51
N THR A 650 -1.22 28.96 6.57
CA THR A 650 -2.66 29.06 6.37
C THR A 650 -2.97 29.05 4.88
N ASP A 651 -3.86 28.15 4.46
CA ASP A 651 -4.37 28.04 3.11
C ASP A 651 -5.82 28.48 3.01
N VAL A 652 -6.17 29.05 1.86
CA VAL A 652 -7.53 29.48 1.52
C VAL A 652 -7.98 28.75 0.25
N LEU A 653 -9.01 27.93 0.38
CA LEU A 653 -9.47 26.99 -0.64
C LEU A 653 -10.89 27.38 -1.09
N PRO A 654 -11.04 28.20 -2.14
CA PRO A 654 -12.35 28.48 -2.75
C PRO A 654 -12.79 27.32 -3.62
N THR A 655 -14.10 27.02 -3.62
CA THR A 655 -14.73 25.98 -4.43
C THR A 655 -16.02 26.47 -5.06
N LEU A 656 -16.29 26.04 -6.29
CA LEU A 656 -17.54 26.27 -7.00
C LEU A 656 -17.89 25.00 -7.80
N ASN A 657 -19.04 24.41 -7.52
CA ASN A 657 -19.60 23.31 -8.30
C ASN A 657 -20.97 23.74 -8.83
N LEU A 658 -21.23 23.57 -10.14
CA LEU A 658 -22.49 23.90 -10.78
C LEU A 658 -22.93 22.76 -11.69
N SER A 659 -24.20 22.39 -11.61
CA SER A 659 -24.89 21.42 -12.43
C SER A 659 -26.03 22.10 -13.17
N PHE A 660 -26.09 21.89 -14.49
CA PHE A 660 -27.11 22.42 -15.40
C PHE A 660 -27.92 21.26 -15.96
N GLU A 661 -29.17 21.11 -15.57
CA GLU A 661 -30.09 20.15 -16.19
C GLU A 661 -30.62 20.71 -17.51
N ILE A 662 -29.91 20.37 -18.62
CA ILE A 662 -30.20 20.90 -19.96
C ILE A 662 -31.37 20.21 -20.66
N ALA A 663 -31.74 19.03 -20.21
CA ALA A 663 -32.90 18.26 -20.59
C ALA A 663 -33.17 17.24 -19.47
N GLU A 664 -34.34 16.58 -19.49
CA GLU A 664 -34.70 15.54 -18.53
C GLU A 664 -33.60 14.49 -18.39
N ASN A 665 -33.04 14.34 -17.20
CA ASN A 665 -31.94 13.43 -16.84
C ASN A 665 -30.64 13.65 -17.64
N GLN A 666 -30.40 14.88 -18.17
CA GLN A 666 -29.18 15.25 -18.88
C GLN A 666 -28.53 16.46 -18.21
N PHE A 667 -27.31 16.29 -17.77
CA PHE A 667 -26.60 17.29 -16.98
C PHE A 667 -25.30 17.72 -17.67
N ILE A 668 -24.99 19.00 -17.61
CA ILE A 668 -23.64 19.52 -17.76
C ILE A 668 -23.20 19.98 -16.38
N ARG A 669 -22.11 19.39 -15.86
CA ARG A 669 -21.51 19.79 -14.59
C ARG A 669 -20.21 20.53 -14.83
N THR A 670 -19.92 21.55 -14.03
CA THR A 670 -18.63 22.25 -14.06
C THR A 670 -18.18 22.56 -12.65
N ALA A 671 -16.86 22.50 -12.42
CA ALA A 671 -16.28 22.84 -11.14
C ALA A 671 -15.02 23.67 -11.32
N LEU A 672 -14.77 24.53 -10.33
CA LEU A 672 -13.56 25.31 -10.16
C LEU A 672 -13.17 25.26 -8.67
N GLY A 673 -11.90 25.04 -8.39
CA GLY A 673 -11.44 25.07 -6.99
C GLY A 673 -9.94 25.09 -6.86
N LYS A 674 -9.49 25.46 -5.67
CA LYS A 674 -8.13 25.22 -5.21
C LYS A 674 -8.15 24.02 -4.25
N VAL A 675 -7.24 23.09 -4.44
CA VAL A 675 -7.12 21.87 -3.64
C VAL A 675 -5.68 21.70 -3.18
N ILE A 676 -5.50 21.08 -2.01
CA ILE A 676 -4.20 20.79 -1.43
C ILE A 676 -4.08 19.31 -1.04
N SER A 677 -2.83 18.81 -1.02
CA SER A 677 -2.47 17.59 -0.29
C SER A 677 -1.35 17.91 0.68
N ARG A 678 -1.50 17.53 1.93
CA ARG A 678 -0.46 17.73 2.95
C ARG A 678 0.81 16.96 2.57
N PRO A 679 2.03 17.44 2.99
CA PRO A 679 3.28 16.78 2.69
C PRO A 679 3.32 15.34 3.18
N ARG A 680 4.12 14.52 2.56
CA ARG A 680 4.43 13.17 3.04
C ARG A 680 5.13 13.26 4.40
N MET A 681 4.76 12.41 5.35
CA MET A 681 5.30 12.47 6.71
C MET A 681 6.77 12.07 6.78
N ASP A 682 7.21 11.08 5.97
CA ASP A 682 8.61 10.69 5.88
C ASP A 682 9.52 11.80 5.30
N ASP A 683 8.99 12.64 4.40
CA ASP A 683 9.69 13.81 3.85
C ASP A 683 9.80 14.97 4.87
N MET A 684 8.91 14.99 5.88
CA MET A 684 8.89 16.05 6.92
C MET A 684 9.87 15.79 8.07
N ARG A 685 10.52 14.63 8.16
CA ARG A 685 11.46 14.34 9.24
C ARG A 685 12.58 15.39 9.28
N PRO A 686 12.96 15.94 10.45
CA PRO A 686 14.03 16.93 10.56
C PRO A 686 15.43 16.30 10.54
N ASN A 687 15.51 14.99 10.52
CA ASN A 687 16.75 14.20 10.64
C ASN A 687 17.79 14.64 9.62
N ASN A 688 19.04 14.67 10.07
CA ASN A 688 20.19 14.94 9.19
C ASN A 688 21.23 13.82 9.37
N THR A 689 21.40 13.00 8.35
CA THR A 689 22.33 11.85 8.34
C THR A 689 23.59 12.22 7.57
N VAL A 690 24.69 12.42 8.30
CA VAL A 690 25.99 12.74 7.71
C VAL A 690 26.73 11.45 7.35
N SER A 691 27.21 11.38 6.11
CA SER A 691 28.01 10.27 5.57
C SER A 691 29.37 10.73 5.11
N PHE A 692 30.36 9.85 5.28
CA PHE A 692 31.71 10.03 4.79
C PHE A 692 32.14 8.85 3.92
N THR A 693 32.60 9.12 2.70
CA THR A 693 33.04 8.08 1.76
C THR A 693 34.54 7.85 1.90
N PHE A 694 34.90 6.66 2.38
CA PHE A 694 36.30 6.24 2.55
C PHE A 694 36.92 5.80 1.20
N ASN A 695 37.04 6.74 0.28
CA ASN A 695 37.75 6.56 -1.00
C ASN A 695 38.82 7.61 -1.15
N ASP A 696 40.10 7.22 -1.25
CA ASP A 696 41.23 8.12 -1.25
C ASP A 696 41.15 9.23 -2.32
N GLN A 697 40.62 8.93 -3.52
CA GLN A 697 40.45 9.92 -4.58
C GLN A 697 39.36 10.95 -4.27
N GLN A 698 38.31 10.55 -3.56
CA GLN A 698 37.28 11.46 -3.10
C GLN A 698 37.73 12.25 -1.88
N ILE A 699 38.47 11.63 -0.96
CA ILE A 699 39.03 12.31 0.23
C ILE A 699 39.96 13.47 -0.18
N ILE A 700 40.83 13.28 -1.14
CA ILE A 700 41.76 14.37 -1.60
C ILE A 700 41.09 15.37 -2.53
N SER A 701 39.88 15.12 -3.01
CA SER A 701 39.15 15.99 -3.92
C SER A 701 38.85 17.35 -3.28
N GLN A 702 39.12 18.43 -4.02
CA GLN A 702 38.72 19.80 -3.66
C GLN A 702 37.33 20.17 -4.27
N ASN A 703 36.80 19.31 -5.13
CA ASN A 703 35.48 19.50 -5.72
C ASN A 703 34.39 18.93 -4.80
N VAL A 704 33.49 19.78 -4.30
CA VAL A 704 32.42 19.42 -3.38
C VAL A 704 31.55 18.29 -3.94
N ALA A 705 31.26 18.29 -5.24
CA ALA A 705 30.43 17.26 -5.88
C ALA A 705 31.12 15.88 -5.93
N ASN A 706 32.45 15.84 -5.83
CA ASN A 706 33.23 14.59 -5.80
C ASN A 706 34.02 14.46 -4.49
N GLY A 707 33.65 15.20 -3.46
CA GLY A 707 34.25 15.15 -2.13
C GLY A 707 33.73 13.96 -1.31
N PRO A 708 34.34 13.69 -0.14
CA PRO A 708 33.97 12.56 0.69
C PRO A 708 32.70 12.79 1.53
N TRP A 709 32.31 14.05 1.73
CA TRP A 709 31.21 14.42 2.61
C TRP A 709 29.87 14.50 1.87
N SER A 710 28.83 13.93 2.46
CA SER A 710 27.47 14.11 2.05
C SER A 710 26.51 14.02 3.25
N ALA A 711 25.31 14.56 3.10
CA ALA A 711 24.24 14.34 4.07
C ALA A 711 22.88 14.21 3.36
N SER A 712 21.97 13.51 4.02
CA SER A 712 20.55 13.46 3.65
C SER A 712 19.70 13.99 4.79
N SER A 713 18.65 14.75 4.45
CA SER A 713 17.71 15.34 5.38
C SER A 713 16.29 15.28 4.81
N GLY A 714 15.27 15.29 5.67
CA GLY A 714 13.94 15.71 5.29
C GLY A 714 13.75 17.22 5.52
N ASN A 715 12.49 17.68 5.54
CA ASN A 715 12.17 19.08 5.72
C ASN A 715 10.81 19.26 6.42
N SER A 716 10.81 19.53 7.72
CA SER A 716 9.60 19.75 8.51
C SER A 716 8.84 21.03 8.16
N ARG A 717 9.37 21.86 7.23
CA ARG A 717 8.78 23.12 6.78
C ARG A 717 8.11 23.04 5.41
N LEU A 718 8.01 21.84 4.85
CA LEU A 718 7.34 21.63 3.56
C LEU A 718 5.92 22.19 3.59
N ARG A 719 5.56 22.93 2.55
CA ARG A 719 4.21 23.40 2.31
C ARG A 719 3.38 22.30 1.63
N PRO A 720 2.06 22.33 1.72
CA PRO A 720 1.24 21.36 1.00
C PRO A 720 1.46 21.47 -0.51
N LEU A 721 1.32 20.33 -1.18
CA LEU A 721 1.13 20.30 -2.62
C LEU A 721 -0.16 21.04 -2.96
N GLU A 722 -0.15 21.88 -3.99
CA GLU A 722 -1.28 22.72 -4.37
C GLU A 722 -1.65 22.59 -5.84
N ALA A 723 -2.94 22.61 -6.14
CA ALA A 723 -3.42 22.69 -7.51
C ALA A 723 -4.64 23.60 -7.65
N ASN A 724 -4.69 24.35 -8.76
CA ASN A 724 -5.93 24.96 -9.26
C ASN A 724 -6.61 23.97 -10.21
N GLN A 725 -7.88 23.71 -9.99
CA GLN A 725 -8.62 22.68 -10.72
C GLN A 725 -9.78 23.27 -11.49
N PHE A 726 -9.97 22.76 -12.71
CA PHE A 726 -11.13 22.99 -13.56
C PHE A 726 -11.68 21.65 -14.06
N ASP A 727 -12.98 21.45 -13.97
CA ASP A 727 -13.69 20.26 -14.44
C ASP A 727 -14.91 20.66 -15.27
N ILE A 728 -15.22 19.82 -16.27
CA ILE A 728 -16.47 19.81 -17.01
C ILE A 728 -16.89 18.39 -17.33
N ALA A 729 -18.14 18.06 -17.06
CA ALA A 729 -18.71 16.74 -17.36
C ALA A 729 -20.06 16.86 -18.07
N TYR A 730 -20.34 15.93 -18.97
CA TYR A 730 -21.68 15.69 -19.51
C TYR A 730 -22.16 14.31 -19.05
N GLU A 731 -23.36 14.26 -18.51
CA GLU A 731 -23.99 13.04 -18.01
C GLU A 731 -25.39 12.90 -18.62
N ASN A 732 -25.74 11.68 -19.05
CA ASN A 732 -27.06 11.35 -19.59
C ASN A 732 -27.54 10.03 -18.99
N TYR A 733 -28.60 10.09 -18.20
CA TYR A 733 -29.22 8.98 -17.52
C TYR A 733 -30.51 8.59 -18.26
N PHE A 734 -30.44 7.57 -19.09
CA PHE A 734 -31.48 7.20 -20.02
C PHE A 734 -32.31 5.97 -19.60
N ALA A 735 -31.93 5.29 -18.52
CA ALA A 735 -32.64 4.16 -17.93
C ALA A 735 -32.22 3.98 -16.46
N ASP A 736 -32.94 3.15 -15.70
CA ASP A 736 -32.73 2.90 -14.26
C ASP A 736 -31.31 2.43 -13.90
N SER A 737 -30.63 1.73 -14.80
CA SER A 737 -29.21 1.36 -14.67
C SER A 737 -28.41 1.71 -15.94
N GLY A 738 -28.98 2.54 -16.80
CA GLY A 738 -28.41 2.93 -18.09
C GLY A 738 -27.98 4.39 -18.09
N TYR A 739 -26.69 4.65 -18.27
CA TYR A 739 -26.18 6.01 -18.38
C TYR A 739 -24.90 6.06 -19.25
N PHE A 740 -24.59 7.26 -19.67
CA PHE A 740 -23.30 7.63 -20.28
C PHE A 740 -22.80 8.91 -19.66
N ALA A 741 -21.51 8.95 -19.31
CA ALA A 741 -20.84 10.16 -18.86
C ALA A 741 -19.50 10.35 -19.56
N ALA A 742 -19.15 11.60 -19.83
CA ALA A 742 -17.86 12.03 -20.35
C ALA A 742 -17.40 13.26 -19.59
N SER A 743 -16.21 13.24 -19.04
CA SER A 743 -15.64 14.36 -18.33
C SER A 743 -14.24 14.71 -18.82
N PHE A 744 -13.89 15.99 -18.68
CA PHE A 744 -12.55 16.53 -18.87
C PHE A 744 -12.16 17.28 -17.62
N PHE A 745 -10.92 17.13 -17.18
CA PHE A 745 -10.36 17.91 -16.10
C PHE A 745 -8.98 18.47 -16.45
N TYR A 746 -8.62 19.54 -15.77
CA TYR A 746 -7.29 20.16 -15.80
C TYR A 746 -6.89 20.58 -14.38
N LYS A 747 -5.73 20.13 -13.93
CA LYS A 747 -5.11 20.52 -12.67
C LYS A 747 -3.80 21.23 -12.97
N ASP A 748 -3.70 22.48 -12.59
CA ASP A 748 -2.51 23.32 -12.63
C ASP A 748 -1.80 23.17 -11.29
N LEU A 749 -0.70 22.41 -11.25
CA LEU A 749 0.09 22.16 -10.05
C LEU A 749 0.93 23.38 -9.76
N THR A 750 0.58 24.12 -8.73
CA THR A 750 1.25 25.40 -8.36
C THR A 750 2.32 25.20 -7.29
N ASN A 751 2.32 24.07 -6.61
CA ASN A 751 3.38 23.64 -5.68
C ASN A 751 3.48 22.13 -5.66
N TRP A 752 4.69 21.61 -5.98
CA TRP A 752 5.05 20.20 -5.90
C TRP A 752 6.39 20.06 -5.21
N HIS A 753 6.64 18.92 -4.55
CA HIS A 753 7.90 18.67 -3.86
C HIS A 753 8.94 18.09 -4.81
N VAL A 754 10.16 18.58 -4.69
CA VAL A 754 11.30 18.18 -5.51
C VAL A 754 12.51 17.87 -4.63
N ALA A 755 13.45 17.07 -5.16
CA ALA A 755 14.73 16.87 -4.53
C ALA A 755 15.59 18.14 -4.67
N GLY A 756 15.94 18.75 -3.53
CA GLY A 756 16.83 19.89 -3.43
C GLY A 756 18.22 19.50 -2.99
N GLN A 757 19.20 20.34 -3.31
CA GLN A 757 20.58 20.16 -2.86
C GLN A 757 21.17 21.50 -2.43
N THR A 758 21.95 21.46 -1.34
CA THR A 758 22.74 22.59 -0.86
C THR A 758 24.14 22.15 -0.48
N ILE A 759 25.05 23.09 -0.25
CA ILE A 759 26.40 22.80 0.23
C ILE A 759 26.40 22.99 1.76
N GLY A 760 26.73 21.91 2.48
CA GLY A 760 26.96 21.93 3.93
C GLY A 760 28.42 21.96 4.30
N ASP A 761 28.76 22.50 5.49
CA ASP A 761 30.07 22.45 6.13
C ASP A 761 30.10 21.33 7.17
N PHE A 762 30.97 20.36 6.96
CA PHE A 762 31.16 19.18 7.82
C PHE A 762 32.46 19.24 8.64
N SER A 763 33.06 20.41 8.81
CA SER A 763 34.30 20.57 9.57
C SER A 763 34.18 20.14 11.03
N GLU A 764 32.96 20.26 11.64
CA GLU A 764 32.67 19.79 13.00
C GLU A 764 32.50 18.26 13.09
N ALA A 765 32.18 17.58 11.99
CA ALA A 765 32.05 16.13 11.91
C ALA A 765 33.39 15.43 11.65
N TYR A 766 34.43 16.19 11.28
CA TYR A 766 35.76 15.66 10.99
C TYR A 766 36.44 15.12 12.26
N ILE A 767 36.96 13.92 12.17
CA ILE A 767 37.74 13.26 13.20
C ILE A 767 39.14 12.98 12.66
N GLU A 768 40.16 13.61 13.23
CA GLU A 768 41.61 13.43 12.89
C GLU A 768 42.00 11.96 13.14
N GLY A 769 42.68 11.36 12.17
CA GLY A 769 43.10 9.95 12.20
C GLY A 769 41.99 8.95 11.85
N PHE A 770 40.77 9.43 11.55
CA PHE A 770 39.66 8.57 11.13
C PHE A 770 39.16 8.95 9.72
N HIS A 771 38.82 10.21 9.49
CA HIS A 771 38.33 10.72 8.19
C HIS A 771 39.52 11.17 7.30
N GLU A 772 40.46 10.25 7.05
CA GLU A 772 41.67 10.48 6.28
C GLU A 772 41.86 9.39 5.23
N THR A 773 42.78 9.57 4.30
CA THR A 773 43.16 8.57 3.30
C THR A 773 43.69 7.30 3.95
N SER A 774 43.57 6.16 3.27
CA SER A 774 43.98 4.84 3.79
C SER A 774 45.49 4.66 3.99
N GLY A 775 46.33 5.46 3.29
CA GLY A 775 47.78 5.24 3.16
C GLY A 775 48.12 4.08 2.22
N GLU A 776 47.14 3.46 1.57
CA GLU A 776 47.34 2.40 0.56
C GLU A 776 47.51 2.95 -0.87
N THR A 777 47.33 4.24 -1.05
CA THR A 777 47.50 4.96 -2.32
C THR A 777 48.65 5.95 -2.18
N ASP A 778 49.62 5.96 -3.11
CA ASP A 778 50.70 6.96 -3.19
C ASP A 778 50.08 8.32 -3.58
N ILE A 779 49.63 9.07 -2.57
CA ILE A 779 48.94 10.35 -2.75
C ILE A 779 49.89 11.45 -3.14
N ASN A 780 51.12 11.44 -2.58
CA ASN A 780 52.12 12.45 -2.82
C ASN A 780 52.96 12.18 -4.09
N ASN A 781 52.78 11.00 -4.73
CA ASN A 781 53.46 10.54 -5.94
C ASN A 781 55.01 10.48 -5.81
N ASP A 782 55.52 10.12 -4.63
CA ASP A 782 56.95 9.95 -4.41
C ASP A 782 57.46 8.52 -4.65
N GLY A 783 56.57 7.58 -4.90
CA GLY A 783 56.82 6.19 -5.18
C GLY A 783 57.01 5.31 -3.94
N VAL A 784 56.69 5.83 -2.74
CA VAL A 784 56.79 5.11 -1.46
C VAL A 784 55.43 5.21 -0.74
N LEU A 785 54.89 4.13 -0.30
CA LEU A 785 53.69 4.13 0.56
C LEU A 785 54.10 4.28 2.01
N ASP A 786 53.81 5.42 2.64
CA ASP A 786 54.16 5.71 4.04
C ASP A 786 53.13 6.67 4.70
N GLU A 787 53.44 7.08 5.94
CA GLU A 787 52.54 7.97 6.69
C GLU A 787 52.28 9.34 6.04
N SER A 788 53.08 9.74 5.03
CA SER A 788 52.86 10.99 4.31
C SER A 788 51.72 10.89 3.27
N ASP A 789 51.23 9.69 3.00
CA ASP A 789 50.06 9.43 2.16
C ASP A 789 48.74 9.46 2.94
N ILE A 790 48.82 9.53 4.27
CA ILE A 790 47.66 9.71 5.15
C ILE A 790 47.37 11.20 5.29
N VAL A 791 46.36 11.68 4.57
CA VAL A 791 46.03 13.12 4.51
C VAL A 791 44.55 13.38 4.78
N PRO A 792 44.24 14.54 5.39
CA PRO A 792 42.85 14.92 5.64
C PRO A 792 42.08 15.24 4.35
N PRO A 793 40.73 15.39 4.41
CA PRO A 793 39.90 15.76 3.28
C PRO A 793 40.37 17.05 2.58
N GLY A 794 40.39 17.04 1.26
CA GLY A 794 40.69 18.21 0.44
C GLY A 794 39.63 19.32 0.56
N THR A 795 38.43 18.97 0.98
CA THR A 795 37.36 19.89 1.36
C THR A 795 36.53 19.32 2.51
N PHE A 796 36.08 20.20 3.42
CA PHE A 796 35.12 19.87 4.48
C PHE A 796 33.68 20.21 4.08
N ASN A 797 33.46 20.71 2.85
CA ASN A 797 32.14 20.94 2.32
C ASN A 797 31.66 19.69 1.58
N GLY A 798 30.32 19.42 1.64
CA GLY A 798 29.71 18.32 0.94
C GLY A 798 28.28 18.66 0.49
N ILE A 799 27.68 17.77 -0.26
CA ILE A 799 26.30 17.92 -0.73
C ILE A 799 25.35 17.46 0.35
N VAL A 800 24.37 18.31 0.71
CA VAL A 800 23.22 17.97 1.54
C VAL A 800 22.00 17.86 0.62
N SER A 801 21.41 16.68 0.54
CA SER A 801 20.19 16.42 -0.21
C SER A 801 18.99 16.47 0.73
N PHE A 802 17.91 17.13 0.31
CA PHE A 802 16.68 17.30 1.08
C PHE A 802 15.46 17.41 0.14
N ARG A 803 14.24 17.55 0.70
CA ARG A 803 13.05 17.90 -0.07
C ARG A 803 12.76 19.38 0.04
N GLU A 804 12.35 19.99 -1.05
CA GLU A 804 11.94 21.40 -1.11
C GLU A 804 10.66 21.59 -1.93
N ASP A 805 9.96 22.71 -1.66
CA ASP A 805 8.76 23.14 -2.37
C ASP A 805 9.12 23.88 -3.67
N GLY A 806 8.11 24.08 -4.54
CA GLY A 806 8.12 25.11 -5.59
C GLY A 806 8.26 24.56 -7.01
N LEU A 807 8.20 23.25 -7.20
CA LEU A 807 8.09 22.69 -8.54
C LEU A 807 6.64 22.85 -9.03
N GLU A 808 6.46 23.34 -10.26
CA GLU A 808 5.18 23.48 -10.94
C GLU A 808 4.98 22.33 -11.92
N GLY A 809 3.77 22.21 -12.49
CA GLY A 809 3.45 21.18 -13.47
C GLY A 809 1.96 21.16 -13.80
N PHE A 810 1.51 20.13 -14.50
CA PHE A 810 0.09 19.93 -14.76
C PHE A 810 -0.29 18.47 -14.86
N VAL A 811 -1.59 18.19 -14.62
CA VAL A 811 -2.25 16.93 -14.96
C VAL A 811 -3.59 17.25 -15.60
N ARG A 812 -3.90 16.61 -16.74
CA ARG A 812 -5.18 16.73 -17.41
C ARG A 812 -5.63 15.38 -17.94
N GLY A 813 -6.95 15.25 -18.16
CA GLY A 813 -7.43 13.99 -18.71
C GLY A 813 -8.87 14.00 -19.17
N TRP A 814 -9.20 12.94 -19.88
CA TRP A 814 -10.56 12.58 -20.29
C TRP A 814 -10.98 11.32 -19.55
N GLU A 815 -12.18 11.32 -19.02
CA GLU A 815 -12.80 10.17 -18.37
C GLU A 815 -14.11 9.87 -19.10
N LEU A 816 -14.29 8.64 -19.54
CA LEU A 816 -15.48 8.14 -20.21
C LEU A 816 -16.03 6.96 -19.44
N GLN A 817 -17.34 6.91 -19.26
CA GLN A 817 -17.99 5.76 -18.66
C GLN A 817 -19.40 5.56 -19.19
N GLY A 818 -19.89 4.35 -19.06
CA GLY A 818 -21.28 4.05 -19.41
C GLY A 818 -21.72 2.68 -18.91
N SER A 819 -23.01 2.61 -18.60
CA SER A 819 -23.72 1.38 -18.28
C SER A 819 -24.87 1.23 -19.28
N LEU A 820 -24.99 0.05 -19.87
CA LEU A 820 -26.03 -0.26 -20.84
C LEU A 820 -26.71 -1.59 -20.47
N PRO A 821 -27.91 -1.57 -19.94
CA PRO A 821 -28.76 -2.77 -19.82
C PRO A 821 -29.29 -3.16 -21.20
N PHE A 822 -29.16 -4.43 -21.58
CA PHE A 822 -29.45 -4.87 -22.94
C PHE A 822 -30.94 -5.10 -23.23
N ASP A 823 -31.79 -5.12 -22.20
CA ASP A 823 -33.27 -5.09 -22.36
C ASP A 823 -33.74 -3.86 -23.13
N MET A 824 -33.02 -2.72 -23.05
CA MET A 824 -33.25 -1.56 -23.90
C MET A 824 -33.06 -1.84 -25.41
N LEU A 825 -32.22 -2.80 -25.77
CA LEU A 825 -31.97 -3.16 -27.16
C LEU A 825 -33.04 -4.14 -27.66
N HIS A 826 -33.43 -5.10 -26.80
CA HIS A 826 -34.42 -6.10 -27.09
C HIS A 826 -34.83 -6.87 -25.83
N ASP A 827 -36.15 -7.10 -25.62
CA ASP A 827 -36.70 -7.77 -24.43
C ASP A 827 -36.08 -9.16 -24.20
N SER A 828 -35.65 -9.90 -25.23
CA SER A 828 -35.00 -11.21 -25.07
C SER A 828 -33.57 -11.15 -24.47
N LEU A 829 -33.04 -9.98 -24.29
CA LEU A 829 -31.72 -9.72 -23.69
C LEU A 829 -31.86 -9.22 -22.22
N GLU A 830 -33.07 -9.33 -21.68
CA GLU A 830 -33.32 -9.04 -20.27
C GLU A 830 -32.33 -9.78 -19.34
N GLY A 831 -31.82 -9.08 -18.35
CA GLY A 831 -30.78 -9.58 -17.44
C GLY A 831 -29.35 -9.37 -17.92
N PHE A 832 -29.08 -9.18 -19.20
CA PHE A 832 -27.75 -8.86 -19.69
C PHE A 832 -27.47 -7.35 -19.60
N GLY A 833 -26.22 -7.02 -19.30
CA GLY A 833 -25.74 -5.64 -19.31
C GLY A 833 -24.22 -5.54 -19.41
N VAL A 834 -23.76 -4.33 -19.64
CA VAL A 834 -22.34 -3.99 -19.69
C VAL A 834 -22.10 -2.68 -18.98
N PHE A 835 -21.01 -2.63 -18.20
CA PHE A 835 -20.44 -1.41 -17.63
C PHE A 835 -19.02 -1.26 -18.16
N ALA A 836 -18.65 -0.06 -18.61
CA ALA A 836 -17.32 0.22 -19.16
C ALA A 836 -16.83 1.59 -18.71
N SER A 837 -15.53 1.70 -18.48
CA SER A 837 -14.84 2.97 -18.27
C SER A 837 -13.52 3.03 -19.04
N ALA A 838 -13.12 4.24 -19.43
CA ALA A 838 -11.85 4.53 -20.06
C ALA A 838 -11.34 5.88 -19.56
N THR A 839 -10.06 5.95 -19.22
CA THR A 839 -9.40 7.16 -18.75
C THR A 839 -8.14 7.40 -19.56
N PHE A 840 -7.93 8.63 -20.00
CA PHE A 840 -6.76 9.10 -20.73
C PHE A 840 -6.17 10.27 -20.01
N LEU A 841 -4.93 10.12 -19.53
CA LEU A 841 -4.23 11.11 -18.72
C LEU A 841 -2.97 11.61 -19.43
N ASP A 842 -2.64 12.87 -19.20
CA ASP A 842 -1.42 13.51 -19.63
C ASP A 842 -0.97 14.46 -18.50
N GLY A 843 0.27 14.34 -18.05
CA GLY A 843 0.80 15.17 -16.97
C GLY A 843 2.31 15.12 -16.90
N GLU A 844 2.89 16.26 -16.57
CA GLU A 844 4.33 16.45 -16.52
C GLU A 844 4.66 17.50 -15.45
N LEU A 845 5.76 17.30 -14.73
CA LEU A 845 6.37 18.30 -13.87
C LEU A 845 7.35 19.14 -14.69
N ASP A 846 7.54 20.41 -14.35
CA ASP A 846 8.35 21.36 -15.12
C ASP A 846 9.83 20.95 -15.22
N ASN A 847 10.30 20.04 -14.37
CA ASN A 847 11.64 19.45 -14.47
C ASN A 847 11.72 18.23 -15.41
N GLY A 848 10.60 17.81 -16.01
CA GLY A 848 10.47 16.66 -16.89
C GLY A 848 10.30 15.32 -16.18
N GLU A 849 10.10 15.31 -14.87
CA GLU A 849 9.75 14.08 -14.12
C GLU A 849 8.25 13.73 -14.29
N ALA A 850 7.95 12.44 -14.30
CA ALA A 850 6.58 11.95 -14.33
C ALA A 850 5.88 12.20 -12.98
N VAL A 851 4.58 12.44 -13.01
CA VAL A 851 3.75 12.49 -11.79
C VAL A 851 3.60 11.06 -11.24
N PRO A 852 3.98 10.79 -9.98
CA PRO A 852 3.88 9.45 -9.40
C PRO A 852 2.44 8.93 -9.34
N GLY A 853 2.21 7.72 -9.89
CA GLY A 853 0.89 7.09 -9.98
C GLY A 853 0.16 7.31 -11.30
N LEU A 854 0.64 8.22 -12.17
CA LEU A 854 0.00 8.56 -13.44
C LEU A 854 0.25 7.48 -14.49
N SER A 855 -0.84 6.86 -14.97
CA SER A 855 -0.85 5.98 -16.15
C SER A 855 -1.58 6.68 -17.28
N GLU A 856 -1.00 6.70 -18.49
CA GLU A 856 -1.59 7.43 -19.64
C GLU A 856 -2.96 6.86 -20.04
N GLU A 857 -3.13 5.55 -19.97
CA GLU A 857 -4.37 4.86 -20.36
C GLU A 857 -4.81 3.84 -19.32
N THR A 858 -6.08 3.90 -18.94
CA THR A 858 -6.72 2.89 -18.08
C THR A 858 -8.08 2.53 -18.65
N TYR A 859 -8.37 1.23 -18.72
CA TYR A 859 -9.65 0.69 -19.23
C TYR A 859 -10.23 -0.32 -18.23
N SER A 860 -11.55 -0.28 -18.07
CA SER A 860 -12.30 -1.33 -17.35
C SER A 860 -13.55 -1.69 -18.16
N LEU A 861 -13.84 -2.98 -18.27
CA LEU A 861 -15.03 -3.51 -18.92
C LEU A 861 -15.60 -4.65 -18.09
N THR A 862 -16.86 -4.53 -17.67
CA THR A 862 -17.59 -5.56 -16.97
C THR A 862 -18.84 -5.93 -17.78
N ALA A 863 -18.96 -7.18 -18.18
CA ALA A 863 -20.17 -7.76 -18.76
C ALA A 863 -20.84 -8.63 -17.71
N PHE A 864 -22.16 -8.52 -17.57
CA PHE A 864 -22.91 -9.28 -16.59
C PHE A 864 -24.23 -9.83 -17.13
N TYR A 865 -24.70 -10.89 -16.48
CA TYR A 865 -26.03 -11.46 -16.64
C TYR A 865 -26.64 -11.74 -15.26
N GLU A 866 -27.83 -11.25 -15.00
CA GLU A 866 -28.57 -11.45 -13.77
C GLU A 866 -30.05 -11.71 -14.07
N SER A 867 -30.51 -12.93 -13.83
CA SER A 867 -31.93 -13.30 -14.02
C SER A 867 -32.23 -14.63 -13.34
N ASN A 868 -33.45 -14.74 -12.72
CA ASN A 868 -33.96 -15.96 -12.09
C ASN A 868 -32.98 -16.58 -11.09
N GLY A 869 -32.33 -15.76 -10.27
CA GLY A 869 -31.34 -16.18 -9.28
C GLY A 869 -29.93 -16.45 -9.85
N PHE A 870 -29.76 -16.58 -11.18
CA PHE A 870 -28.44 -16.71 -11.78
C PHE A 870 -27.75 -15.35 -11.92
N GLU A 871 -26.48 -15.33 -11.57
CA GLU A 871 -25.60 -14.19 -11.71
C GLU A 871 -24.29 -14.66 -12.37
N ILE A 872 -23.91 -13.96 -13.43
CA ILE A 872 -22.61 -14.18 -14.09
C ILE A 872 -22.01 -12.81 -14.32
N ARG A 873 -20.72 -12.64 -13.98
CA ARG A 873 -19.95 -11.41 -14.23
C ARG A 873 -18.58 -11.77 -14.77
N VAL A 874 -18.13 -11.05 -15.78
CA VAL A 874 -16.76 -11.10 -16.30
C VAL A 874 -16.24 -9.67 -16.39
N SER A 875 -15.12 -9.41 -15.76
CA SER A 875 -14.49 -8.09 -15.72
C SER A 875 -13.09 -8.17 -16.27
N GLY A 876 -12.73 -7.19 -17.09
CA GLY A 876 -11.37 -7.02 -17.61
C GLY A 876 -10.87 -5.61 -17.30
N THR A 877 -9.66 -5.49 -16.81
CA THR A 877 -8.97 -4.23 -16.54
C THR A 877 -7.65 -4.17 -17.30
N LYS A 878 -7.28 -3.00 -17.80
CA LYS A 878 -5.97 -2.69 -18.36
C LYS A 878 -5.50 -1.37 -17.76
N ARG A 879 -4.29 -1.33 -17.26
CA ARG A 879 -3.58 -0.13 -16.86
C ARG A 879 -2.21 -0.10 -17.55
N ASP A 880 -1.84 1.04 -18.14
CA ASP A 880 -0.50 1.22 -18.71
C ASP A 880 0.55 1.48 -17.61
N ALA A 881 1.83 1.44 -18.00
CA ALA A 881 2.97 1.69 -17.11
C ALA A 881 2.86 3.03 -16.37
N PHE A 882 3.42 3.09 -15.17
CA PHE A 882 3.41 4.28 -14.32
C PHE A 882 4.58 4.28 -13.33
N ALA A 883 5.00 5.50 -12.94
CA ALA A 883 5.98 5.65 -11.87
C ALA A 883 5.31 5.41 -10.51
N THR A 884 5.95 4.61 -9.66
CA THR A 884 5.48 4.32 -8.29
C THR A 884 6.67 4.12 -7.34
N GLU A 885 6.40 3.67 -6.14
CA GLU A 885 7.41 3.37 -5.13
C GLU A 885 7.20 1.96 -4.57
N THR A 886 8.29 1.29 -4.24
CA THR A 886 8.25 0.00 -3.56
C THR A 886 9.22 0.00 -2.38
N ARG A 887 9.01 -0.92 -1.41
CA ARG A 887 10.00 -1.14 -0.37
C ARG A 887 11.12 -2.02 -0.89
N ALA A 888 12.33 -1.50 -0.81
CA ALA A 888 13.55 -2.27 -1.06
C ALA A 888 13.77 -3.32 0.05
N VAL A 889 14.78 -4.16 -0.13
CA VAL A 889 15.16 -5.18 0.88
C VAL A 889 15.47 -4.55 2.25
N SER A 890 16.02 -3.34 2.25
CA SER A 890 16.30 -2.56 3.47
C SER A 890 15.07 -1.89 4.08
N LEU A 891 13.84 -2.19 3.61
CA LEU A 891 12.58 -1.53 3.96
C LEU A 891 12.52 -0.03 3.63
N SER A 892 13.54 0.53 2.96
CA SER A 892 13.49 1.89 2.42
C SER A 892 12.59 1.96 1.20
N LEU A 893 11.89 3.10 1.00
CA LEU A 893 11.12 3.35 -0.21
C LEU A 893 12.06 3.66 -1.38
N ALA A 894 11.83 3.01 -2.52
CA ALA A 894 12.57 3.21 -3.75
C ALA A 894 11.62 3.48 -4.92
N PRO A 895 11.88 4.52 -5.73
CA PRO A 895 11.10 4.78 -6.92
C PRO A 895 11.32 3.69 -7.97
N ILE A 896 10.25 3.26 -8.60
CA ILE A 896 10.26 2.26 -9.66
C ILE A 896 9.27 2.63 -10.77
N GLU A 897 9.45 2.06 -11.95
CA GLU A 897 8.45 2.03 -13.01
C GLU A 897 7.72 0.68 -13.00
N ASP A 898 6.39 0.72 -12.85
CA ASP A 898 5.51 -0.45 -12.98
C ASP A 898 5.04 -0.54 -14.44
N ASN A 899 5.15 -1.72 -15.05
CA ASN A 899 4.75 -1.93 -16.46
C ASN A 899 3.22 -1.98 -16.66
N GLY A 900 2.45 -1.75 -15.60
CA GLY A 900 1.02 -1.84 -15.62
C GLY A 900 0.50 -3.28 -15.60
N VAL A 901 -0.81 -3.45 -15.76
CA VAL A 901 -1.46 -4.76 -15.61
C VAL A 901 -2.58 -4.94 -16.63
N LYS A 902 -2.80 -6.21 -17.03
CA LYS A 902 -3.97 -6.66 -17.80
C LYS A 902 -4.56 -7.85 -17.07
N GLN A 903 -5.71 -7.68 -16.47
CA GLN A 903 -6.33 -8.70 -15.62
C GLN A 903 -7.73 -9.03 -16.09
N VAL A 904 -8.13 -10.29 -15.99
CA VAL A 904 -9.50 -10.75 -16.23
C VAL A 904 -9.95 -11.55 -15.01
N ASP A 905 -11.12 -11.17 -14.47
CA ASP A 905 -11.79 -11.84 -13.39
C ASP A 905 -13.16 -12.31 -13.82
N ALA A 906 -13.66 -13.39 -13.24
CA ALA A 906 -15.01 -13.88 -13.53
C ALA A 906 -15.67 -14.43 -12.27
N GLN A 907 -16.98 -14.26 -12.20
CA GLN A 907 -17.82 -14.79 -11.12
C GLN A 907 -19.08 -15.44 -11.71
N ILE A 908 -19.51 -16.54 -11.12
CA ILE A 908 -20.80 -17.14 -11.33
C ILE A 908 -21.46 -17.38 -9.97
N GLY A 909 -22.73 -17.03 -9.84
CA GLY A 909 -23.50 -17.17 -8.61
C GLY A 909 -24.91 -17.69 -8.87
N TYR A 910 -25.51 -18.22 -7.82
CA TYR A 910 -26.92 -18.58 -7.78
C TYR A 910 -27.55 -18.24 -6.43
N ASP A 911 -28.63 -17.44 -6.49
CA ASP A 911 -29.47 -17.12 -5.34
C ASP A 911 -30.64 -18.12 -5.27
N PHE A 912 -30.65 -18.94 -4.22
CA PHE A 912 -31.65 -19.98 -4.03
C PHE A 912 -33.00 -19.44 -3.60
N SER A 913 -33.14 -18.18 -3.26
CA SER A 913 -34.47 -17.55 -2.99
C SER A 913 -35.36 -17.65 -4.22
N GLU A 914 -34.83 -17.63 -5.42
CA GLU A 914 -35.54 -17.81 -6.67
C GLU A 914 -35.78 -19.29 -7.07
N SER A 915 -35.24 -20.24 -6.31
CA SER A 915 -35.33 -21.68 -6.62
C SER A 915 -36.68 -22.29 -6.30
N GLY A 916 -37.54 -21.64 -5.49
CA GLY A 916 -38.80 -22.20 -4.93
C GLY A 916 -38.56 -23.32 -3.91
N ILE A 917 -37.38 -23.40 -3.33
CA ILE A 917 -37.03 -24.39 -2.29
C ILE A 917 -36.99 -23.68 -0.94
N ASP A 918 -38.04 -23.68 -0.17
CA ASP A 918 -38.22 -22.89 1.05
C ASP A 918 -37.06 -22.97 2.07
N TYR A 919 -36.38 -24.13 2.22
CA TYR A 919 -35.29 -24.28 3.18
C TYR A 919 -33.93 -23.76 2.68
N LEU A 920 -33.87 -23.32 1.44
CA LEU A 920 -32.69 -22.67 0.82
C LEU A 920 -32.92 -21.17 0.57
N GLU A 921 -34.08 -20.65 0.92
CA GLU A 921 -34.41 -19.22 0.86
C GLU A 921 -33.34 -18.43 1.65
N GLY A 922 -32.85 -17.36 1.08
CA GLY A 922 -31.74 -16.57 1.65
C GLY A 922 -30.32 -17.12 1.43
N LEU A 923 -30.18 -18.34 0.85
CA LEU A 923 -28.86 -18.88 0.51
C LEU A 923 -28.44 -18.42 -0.90
N ARG A 924 -27.27 -17.84 -1.01
CA ARG A 924 -26.56 -17.58 -2.27
C ARG A 924 -25.20 -18.28 -2.27
N VAL A 925 -24.83 -18.90 -3.39
CA VAL A 925 -23.53 -19.57 -3.58
C VAL A 925 -22.83 -18.95 -4.78
N THR A 926 -21.54 -18.66 -4.65
CA THR A 926 -20.71 -18.04 -5.69
C THR A 926 -19.42 -18.81 -5.92
N LEU A 927 -18.97 -18.82 -7.17
CA LEU A 927 -17.63 -19.26 -7.57
C LEU A 927 -16.98 -18.10 -8.32
N GLN A 928 -15.83 -17.64 -7.83
CA GLN A 928 -15.08 -16.55 -8.40
C GLN A 928 -13.67 -17.03 -8.80
N GLY A 929 -13.17 -16.53 -9.92
CA GLY A 929 -11.77 -16.68 -10.33
C GLY A 929 -11.16 -15.31 -10.57
N GLN A 930 -10.03 -15.06 -9.94
CA GLN A 930 -9.25 -13.82 -10.06
C GLN A 930 -7.98 -14.08 -10.85
N ASN A 931 -7.52 -13.04 -11.55
CA ASN A 931 -6.33 -13.11 -12.42
C ASN A 931 -6.37 -14.31 -13.38
N LEU A 932 -7.50 -14.54 -14.05
CA LEU A 932 -7.68 -15.70 -14.97
C LEU A 932 -6.72 -15.69 -16.15
N THR A 933 -6.14 -14.54 -16.47
CA THR A 933 -5.07 -14.39 -17.47
C THR A 933 -3.71 -14.90 -16.99
N ASP A 934 -3.53 -15.07 -15.67
CA ASP A 934 -2.26 -15.43 -15.03
C ASP A 934 -1.16 -14.41 -15.40
N GLU A 935 -1.52 -13.13 -15.31
CA GLU A 935 -0.65 -12.04 -15.72
C GLU A 935 0.48 -11.83 -14.71
N PRO A 936 1.75 -11.96 -15.11
CA PRO A 936 2.88 -11.64 -14.25
C PRO A 936 3.16 -10.13 -14.27
N THR A 937 3.83 -9.64 -13.24
CA THR A 937 4.50 -8.35 -13.28
C THR A 937 5.90 -8.53 -13.84
N VAL A 938 6.24 -7.81 -14.92
CA VAL A 938 7.56 -7.87 -15.55
C VAL A 938 8.10 -6.46 -15.70
N ARG A 939 9.32 -6.24 -15.19
CA ARG A 939 10.06 -4.98 -15.37
C ARG A 939 11.30 -5.21 -16.21
N VAL A 940 11.66 -4.23 -17.02
CA VAL A 940 12.79 -4.32 -17.96
C VAL A 940 13.61 -3.03 -17.92
N ASN A 941 14.86 -3.11 -18.35
CA ASN A 941 15.65 -1.90 -18.57
C ASN A 941 15.05 -1.06 -19.72
N PRO A 942 14.99 0.26 -19.57
CA PRO A 942 14.55 1.14 -20.65
C PRO A 942 15.40 0.93 -21.91
N GLY A 943 14.73 0.66 -23.03
CA GLY A 943 15.36 0.50 -24.33
C GLY A 943 15.62 -0.94 -24.80
N ASP A 944 15.59 -1.94 -23.92
CA ASP A 944 15.68 -3.36 -24.32
C ASP A 944 14.80 -4.25 -23.44
N GLY A 945 13.61 -4.59 -23.92
CA GLY A 945 12.63 -5.45 -23.22
C GLY A 945 13.10 -6.88 -22.92
N ARG A 946 14.31 -7.29 -23.35
CA ARG A 946 14.91 -8.60 -23.03
C ARG A 946 15.77 -8.55 -21.76
N GLN A 947 16.13 -7.34 -21.33
CA GLN A 947 16.88 -7.10 -20.10
C GLN A 947 15.92 -7.06 -18.91
N ILE A 948 15.48 -8.24 -18.48
CA ILE A 948 14.55 -8.40 -17.35
C ILE A 948 15.24 -7.94 -16.07
N THR A 949 14.69 -6.94 -15.41
CA THR A 949 15.15 -6.46 -14.10
C THR A 949 14.32 -7.08 -12.97
N GLU A 950 13.05 -7.44 -13.26
CA GLU A 950 12.19 -8.09 -12.28
C GLU A 950 11.09 -8.91 -12.99
N TYR A 951 10.79 -10.08 -12.42
CA TYR A 951 9.66 -10.90 -12.80
C TYR A 951 8.98 -11.41 -11.54
N GLN A 952 7.63 -11.26 -11.48
CA GLN A 952 6.80 -11.73 -10.38
C GLN A 952 5.57 -12.44 -10.96
N SER A 953 5.30 -13.64 -10.48
CA SER A 953 4.08 -14.38 -10.82
C SER A 953 3.36 -14.83 -9.56
N TYR A 954 2.08 -14.48 -9.44
CA TYR A 954 1.25 -14.76 -8.25
C TYR A 954 0.22 -15.87 -8.48
N GLY A 955 0.07 -16.35 -9.74
CA GLY A 955 -0.93 -17.35 -10.11
C GLY A 955 -2.37 -16.80 -10.13
N ARG A 956 -3.33 -17.72 -10.23
CA ARG A 956 -4.78 -17.45 -10.21
C ARG A 956 -5.34 -17.80 -8.84
N ASN A 957 -6.31 -17.00 -8.36
CA ASN A 957 -7.06 -17.33 -7.15
C ASN A 957 -8.48 -17.78 -7.51
N PHE A 958 -8.95 -18.82 -6.84
CA PHE A 958 -10.33 -19.31 -6.94
C PHE A 958 -10.99 -19.26 -5.57
N LEU A 959 -12.21 -18.69 -5.52
CA LEU A 959 -12.96 -18.54 -4.30
C LEU A 959 -14.33 -19.22 -4.47
N LEU A 960 -14.67 -20.09 -3.52
CA LEU A 960 -16.01 -20.65 -3.39
C LEU A 960 -16.69 -20.00 -2.18
N GLY A 961 -17.70 -19.19 -2.43
CA GLY A 961 -18.38 -18.41 -1.43
C GLY A 961 -19.83 -18.87 -1.19
N PHE A 962 -20.33 -18.60 0.01
CA PHE A 962 -21.74 -18.65 0.34
C PHE A 962 -22.13 -17.44 1.19
N ASN A 963 -23.36 -16.99 1.00
CA ASN A 963 -24.02 -16.00 1.84
C ASN A 963 -25.35 -16.59 2.26
N TYR A 964 -25.71 -16.49 3.54
CA TYR A 964 -27.00 -16.89 4.06
C TYR A 964 -27.62 -15.75 4.87
N THR A 965 -28.75 -15.24 4.39
CA THR A 965 -29.53 -14.18 5.05
C THR A 965 -30.78 -14.78 5.68
N PHE A 966 -31.00 -14.52 6.98
CA PHE A 966 -32.11 -15.11 7.78
C PHE A 966 -33.39 -14.29 7.71
#